data_8609e1b76910665035c5ffe51f173b90
#
_entry.id   8609e1b76910665035c5ffe51f173b90
#
_cell.length_a   1.000
_cell.length_b   1.000
_cell.length_c   1.000
_cell.angle_alpha   90.00
_cell.angle_beta   90.00
_cell.angle_gamma   90.00
#
_symmetry.space_group_name_H-M   'P 1'
#
loop_
_entity.id
_entity.type
_entity.pdbx_description
1 polymer ?
#
loop_
_entity_poly.entity_id
_entity_poly.type
_entity_poly.pdbx_seq_one_letter_code
_entity_poly.pdbx_strand_id
1 'polypeptide(L)'
;LGAGGAETVLVELAKAAPPSLRLIVVGLSDAHNGDTIDDRVAAGLREFGTTVYELRAARYDPTAAFRLAKILRDERVDVVHTHLKHADIVGGLAAKLAGRSSVSTLHTIDIPHSKMHRLRLRTAVFARRRLSSTVIALSTAQCRWYREYAGGHASVSMIPNGVTEPRPTRDPTSVREEIGVPSDALLALCVSLMRPEKGHAELLEAIRLVAPDTPVVFALAGDGPLLHDIRSVVEADVLLRDRVRLLGFRSDVDDLVSACDFVVQPSLEDALPTALISALASGRPIVATNVGGIPDIVGPGCGILVDPRPSSLSMAIAEMAETIRSKPEAVQDIRRTARERYETHFSAETWVRKLSEVYQGAIVTRHTAASGAGHRRRIAMVEFSPSGGLFQLGVQLAEALARAGDEVEVITGPSPELASREPHCRMRSILPTWHPTGVDAPDWWRRGRRVVRAGRHTAAWVILLAYLWRKQPDVVVWSVWRFSIDGWGVHLARKVLPHSMLGLVAHEARALVEQPGGDQMYKSSGMMNRALGRAYADLDVAFVLGEQSKRNLIDAWQISAPVHIISLGGDTIYASTDLPQVRTTGPVALSFGTITTYKGIDTLCDAWPTVMGHVPDAQLVIAGALSADIDESALRAKVSELEGVSLEVGYIAVADVPKYFARARCVVMPYKRASQSAVAYLAHTLRRPIVATRVGDIPSVVRDQVSGLLVAPDDPDALSRAIIQLLGDAEMAQRMGDEGAESLTATTSWDHAADLFRRGLAGEDQIATTV
;
A
#
# COMPACT_ATOMS: atom_id res chain seq x y z
N LEU A 1 -1.13 -31.97 11.94
CA LEU A 1 -2.19 -31.26 11.23
C LEU A 1 -3.53 -31.89 11.62
N GLY A 2 -4.39 -31.20 12.36
CA GLY A 2 -5.72 -31.68 12.72
C GLY A 2 -6.78 -31.21 11.69
N ALA A 3 -8.02 -31.73 11.82
CA ALA A 3 -9.14 -31.27 11.00
C ALA A 3 -9.74 -29.99 11.62
N GLY A 4 -9.04 -28.87 11.55
CA GLY A 4 -9.47 -27.59 12.10
C GLY A 4 -9.56 -26.47 11.06
N GLY A 5 -10.18 -25.35 11.45
CA GLY A 5 -10.31 -24.19 10.55
C GLY A 5 -8.97 -23.59 10.10
N ALA A 6 -7.93 -23.68 10.94
CA ALA A 6 -6.60 -23.18 10.60
C ALA A 6 -5.92 -24.04 9.50
N GLU A 7 -6.14 -25.33 9.54
CA GLU A 7 -5.59 -26.29 8.56
C GLU A 7 -6.32 -26.20 7.22
N THR A 8 -7.64 -26.02 7.23
CA THR A 8 -8.43 -25.74 6.01
C THR A 8 -7.93 -24.50 5.30
N VAL A 9 -7.57 -23.44 6.03
CA VAL A 9 -7.01 -22.21 5.49
C VAL A 9 -5.68 -22.45 4.76
N LEU A 10 -4.84 -23.39 5.22
CA LEU A 10 -3.60 -23.74 4.53
C LEU A 10 -3.86 -24.44 3.18
N VAL A 11 -4.91 -25.26 3.08
CA VAL A 11 -5.33 -25.87 1.81
C VAL A 11 -5.84 -24.80 0.84
N GLU A 12 -6.64 -23.86 1.32
CA GLU A 12 -7.11 -22.72 0.51
C GLU A 12 -5.94 -21.85 0.03
N LEU A 13 -4.92 -21.63 0.88
CA LEU A 13 -3.70 -20.93 0.48
C LEU A 13 -2.94 -21.70 -0.62
N ALA A 14 -2.84 -23.02 -0.50
CA ALA A 14 -2.17 -23.86 -1.49
C ALA A 14 -2.89 -23.84 -2.85
N LYS A 15 -4.24 -23.87 -2.83
CA LYS A 15 -5.06 -23.76 -4.05
C LYS A 15 -4.86 -22.43 -4.78
N ALA A 16 -4.71 -21.35 -4.03
CA ALA A 16 -4.66 -19.98 -4.56
C ALA A 16 -3.24 -19.44 -4.76
N ALA A 17 -2.21 -20.17 -4.34
CA ALA A 17 -0.83 -19.73 -4.41
C ALA A 17 -0.38 -19.50 -5.86
N PRO A 18 0.12 -18.29 -6.23
CA PRO A 18 0.66 -18.06 -7.56
C PRO A 18 1.98 -18.81 -7.75
N PRO A 19 2.42 -19.05 -8.99
CA PRO A 19 3.68 -19.78 -9.28
C PRO A 19 4.93 -19.13 -8.64
N SER A 20 4.87 -17.85 -8.31
CA SER A 20 5.94 -17.11 -7.63
C SER A 20 6.02 -17.40 -6.13
N LEU A 21 5.01 -18.03 -5.53
CA LEU A 21 4.94 -18.36 -4.10
C LEU A 21 5.08 -19.87 -3.89
N ARG A 22 6.28 -20.33 -3.59
CA ARG A 22 6.53 -21.72 -3.22
C ARG A 22 6.15 -21.95 -1.76
N LEU A 23 5.19 -22.82 -1.50
CA LEU A 23 4.74 -23.18 -0.17
C LEU A 23 5.41 -24.46 0.35
N ILE A 24 5.84 -24.41 1.62
CA ILE A 24 6.33 -25.57 2.37
C ILE A 24 5.58 -25.59 3.71
N VAL A 25 4.88 -26.63 3.99
CA VAL A 25 4.14 -26.77 5.24
C VAL A 25 4.85 -27.75 6.16
N VAL A 26 5.06 -27.38 7.43
CA VAL A 26 5.69 -28.22 8.44
C VAL A 26 4.73 -28.44 9.59
N GLY A 27 4.24 -29.67 9.76
CA GLY A 27 3.51 -30.10 10.93
C GLY A 27 4.45 -30.34 12.12
N LEU A 28 4.21 -29.66 13.24
CA LEU A 28 5.14 -29.67 14.39
C LEU A 28 4.95 -30.85 15.33
N SER A 29 3.71 -31.20 15.69
CA SER A 29 3.41 -32.17 16.76
C SER A 29 3.06 -33.55 16.23
N ASP A 30 3.46 -34.57 17.00
CA ASP A 30 2.95 -35.91 16.88
C ASP A 30 1.60 -36.00 17.57
N ALA A 31 0.64 -36.70 16.98
CA ALA A 31 -0.67 -36.97 17.58
C ALA A 31 -0.50 -37.98 18.73
N HIS A 32 -0.19 -37.49 19.93
CA HIS A 32 0.06 -38.34 21.10
C HIS A 32 -1.19 -38.54 21.97
N ASN A 33 -2.41 -38.45 21.43
CA ASN A 33 -3.66 -38.77 22.13
C ASN A 33 -4.71 -39.38 21.20
N GLY A 34 -4.32 -40.24 20.25
CA GLY A 34 -5.29 -40.95 19.40
C GLY A 34 -5.87 -40.12 18.24
N ASP A 35 -5.52 -38.85 18.14
CA ASP A 35 -5.81 -38.04 16.95
C ASP A 35 -4.80 -38.42 15.87
N THR A 36 -5.19 -39.28 14.95
CA THR A 36 -4.48 -39.50 13.71
C THR A 36 -4.28 -38.17 13.05
N ILE A 37 -3.03 -37.87 12.59
CA ILE A 37 -2.78 -36.78 11.64
C ILE A 37 -3.84 -36.94 10.56
N ASP A 38 -4.65 -35.93 10.34
CA ASP A 38 -5.67 -36.03 9.30
C ASP A 38 -4.93 -36.07 7.94
N ASP A 39 -4.67 -37.29 7.46
CA ASP A 39 -3.99 -37.52 6.19
C ASP A 39 -4.65 -36.78 5.03
N ARG A 40 -5.93 -36.39 5.21
CA ARG A 40 -6.70 -35.59 4.23
C ARG A 40 -6.15 -34.19 4.02
N VAL A 41 -5.77 -33.49 5.10
CA VAL A 41 -5.17 -32.14 4.98
C VAL A 41 -3.81 -32.24 4.30
N ALA A 42 -3.00 -33.22 4.70
CA ALA A 42 -1.69 -33.43 4.08
C ALA A 42 -1.82 -33.88 2.60
N ALA A 43 -2.80 -34.71 2.28
CA ALA A 43 -3.12 -35.12 0.90
C ALA A 43 -3.57 -33.91 0.06
N GLY A 44 -4.51 -33.10 0.58
CA GLY A 44 -4.96 -31.88 -0.10
C GLY A 44 -3.83 -30.89 -0.36
N LEU A 45 -2.93 -30.68 0.58
CA LEU A 45 -1.76 -29.82 0.37
C LEU A 45 -0.84 -30.35 -0.73
N ARG A 46 -0.58 -31.67 -0.75
CA ARG A 46 0.27 -32.32 -1.77
C ARG A 46 -0.36 -32.27 -3.15
N GLU A 47 -1.69 -32.37 -3.25
CA GLU A 47 -2.45 -32.27 -4.50
C GLU A 47 -2.16 -30.96 -5.23
N PHE A 48 -1.98 -29.86 -4.45
CA PHE A 48 -1.63 -28.52 -4.98
C PHE A 48 -0.12 -28.26 -5.02
N GLY A 49 0.73 -29.31 -5.03
CA GLY A 49 2.18 -29.19 -5.19
C GLY A 49 2.92 -28.69 -3.96
N THR A 50 2.27 -28.59 -2.79
CA THR A 50 2.90 -28.14 -1.55
C THR A 50 3.78 -29.24 -0.95
N THR A 51 5.03 -28.92 -0.62
CA THR A 51 5.92 -29.83 0.12
C THR A 51 5.50 -29.87 1.59
N VAL A 52 5.19 -31.06 2.11
CA VAL A 52 4.74 -31.26 3.48
C VAL A 52 5.77 -32.05 4.28
N TYR A 53 6.27 -31.45 5.37
CA TYR A 53 7.15 -32.09 6.35
C TYR A 53 6.39 -32.37 7.66
N GLU A 54 6.70 -33.47 8.30
CA GLU A 54 6.24 -33.81 9.64
C GLU A 54 7.42 -33.83 10.59
N LEU A 55 7.46 -32.87 11.53
CA LEU A 55 8.56 -32.78 12.47
C LEU A 55 8.47 -33.80 13.59
N ARG A 56 7.25 -34.29 13.93
CA ARG A 56 6.95 -35.27 14.99
C ARG A 56 7.64 -34.88 16.31
N ALA A 57 7.45 -33.63 16.72
CA ALA A 57 8.03 -33.10 17.93
C ALA A 57 7.03 -33.22 19.09
N ALA A 58 7.47 -33.73 20.23
CA ALA A 58 6.69 -33.67 21.46
C ALA A 58 6.42 -32.20 21.83
N ARG A 59 5.31 -31.95 22.55
CA ARG A 59 4.82 -30.58 22.88
C ARG A 59 5.87 -29.66 23.51
N TYR A 60 6.87 -30.21 24.17
CA TYR A 60 7.96 -29.47 24.83
C TYR A 60 9.35 -29.95 24.39
N ASP A 61 9.46 -30.46 23.15
CA ASP A 61 10.74 -30.90 22.58
C ASP A 61 11.67 -29.70 22.39
N PRO A 62 12.75 -29.57 23.16
CA PRO A 62 13.68 -28.43 23.04
C PRO A 62 14.49 -28.46 21.74
N THR A 63 14.54 -29.61 21.05
CA THR A 63 15.26 -29.77 19.79
C THR A 63 14.43 -29.40 18.56
N ALA A 64 13.11 -29.25 18.73
CA ALA A 64 12.19 -28.98 17.63
C ALA A 64 12.58 -27.72 16.82
N ALA A 65 12.96 -26.63 17.51
CA ALA A 65 13.38 -25.39 16.84
C ALA A 65 14.68 -25.57 16.03
N PHE A 66 15.63 -26.37 16.49
CA PHE A 66 16.87 -26.65 15.76
C PHE A 66 16.64 -27.50 14.54
N ARG A 67 15.78 -28.55 14.67
CA ARG A 67 15.40 -29.44 13.56
C ARG A 67 14.64 -28.65 12.49
N LEU A 68 13.70 -27.79 12.89
CA LEU A 68 12.99 -26.91 11.97
C LEU A 68 13.96 -25.90 11.31
N ALA A 69 14.86 -25.28 12.07
CA ALA A 69 15.84 -24.35 11.52
C ALA A 69 16.75 -25.00 10.47
N LYS A 70 17.02 -26.31 10.57
CA LYS A 70 17.73 -27.05 9.55
C LYS A 70 16.88 -27.15 8.27
N ILE A 71 15.61 -27.54 8.36
CA ILE A 71 14.69 -27.59 7.21
C ILE A 71 14.61 -26.22 6.54
N LEU A 72 14.45 -25.14 7.32
CA LEU A 72 14.37 -23.77 6.77
C LEU A 72 15.60 -23.37 5.96
N ARG A 73 16.78 -23.82 6.36
CA ARG A 73 18.03 -23.56 5.62
C ARG A 73 18.17 -24.43 4.38
N ASP A 74 17.90 -25.72 4.53
CA ASP A 74 18.03 -26.70 3.45
C ASP A 74 17.07 -26.36 2.28
N GLU A 75 15.85 -25.95 2.61
CA GLU A 75 14.79 -25.52 1.68
C GLU A 75 14.90 -24.06 1.22
N ARG A 76 15.88 -23.30 1.71
CA ARG A 76 16.10 -21.86 1.42
C ARG A 76 14.86 -21.02 1.63
N VAL A 77 14.12 -21.29 2.72
CA VAL A 77 12.89 -20.58 3.05
C VAL A 77 13.17 -19.09 3.28
N ASP A 78 12.37 -18.20 2.73
CA ASP A 78 12.52 -16.76 2.89
C ASP A 78 11.76 -16.23 4.11
N VAL A 79 10.54 -16.69 4.33
CA VAL A 79 9.66 -16.27 5.44
C VAL A 79 9.04 -17.49 6.10
N VAL A 80 8.98 -17.47 7.42
CA VAL A 80 8.28 -18.48 8.23
C VAL A 80 6.94 -17.90 8.65
N HIS A 81 5.83 -18.48 8.19
CA HIS A 81 4.51 -18.11 8.63
C HIS A 81 3.98 -19.13 9.64
N THR A 82 3.67 -18.66 10.84
CA THR A 82 3.22 -19.52 11.94
C THR A 82 1.73 -19.38 12.17
N HIS A 83 1.08 -20.53 12.40
CA HIS A 83 -0.32 -20.65 12.76
C HIS A 83 -0.41 -21.38 14.10
N LEU A 84 -1.19 -20.87 15.05
CA LEU A 84 -1.37 -21.39 16.41
C LEU A 84 -0.17 -21.14 17.37
N LYS A 85 -0.48 -21.12 18.67
CA LYS A 85 0.43 -20.68 19.74
C LYS A 85 1.75 -21.46 19.85
N HIS A 86 1.69 -22.78 19.68
CA HIS A 86 2.89 -23.62 19.76
C HIS A 86 3.83 -23.35 18.58
N ALA A 87 3.26 -23.23 17.38
CA ALA A 87 4.02 -22.89 16.18
C ALA A 87 4.66 -21.50 16.26
N ASP A 88 4.03 -20.52 16.93
CA ASP A 88 4.62 -19.18 17.12
C ASP A 88 5.93 -19.23 17.90
N ILE A 89 6.03 -20.09 18.90
CA ILE A 89 7.24 -20.21 19.72
C ILE A 89 8.32 -21.00 18.95
N VAL A 90 7.99 -22.21 18.50
CA VAL A 90 8.93 -23.11 17.84
C VAL A 90 9.36 -22.54 16.48
N GLY A 91 8.40 -22.09 15.66
CA GLY A 91 8.64 -21.53 14.34
C GLY A 91 9.38 -20.18 14.41
N GLY A 92 9.00 -19.31 15.36
CA GLY A 92 9.69 -18.05 15.57
C GLY A 92 11.13 -18.20 16.06
N LEU A 93 11.41 -19.16 16.95
CA LEU A 93 12.77 -19.50 17.36
C LEU A 93 13.57 -20.10 16.20
N ALA A 94 12.97 -21.03 15.46
CA ALA A 94 13.59 -21.64 14.29
C ALA A 94 13.93 -20.60 13.22
N ALA A 95 13.02 -19.67 12.96
CA ALA A 95 13.24 -18.55 12.05
C ALA A 95 14.46 -17.73 12.47
N LYS A 96 14.56 -17.34 13.76
CA LYS A 96 15.74 -16.63 14.30
C LYS A 96 17.04 -17.44 14.14
N LEU A 97 17.03 -18.74 14.47
CA LEU A 97 18.17 -19.64 14.32
C LEU A 97 18.61 -19.83 12.86
N ALA A 98 17.65 -19.77 11.93
CA ALA A 98 17.91 -19.84 10.49
C ALA A 98 18.20 -18.46 9.87
N GLY A 99 18.15 -17.37 10.64
CA GLY A 99 18.29 -16.02 10.14
C GLY A 99 17.13 -15.62 9.20
N ARG A 100 15.90 -16.03 9.48
CA ARG A 100 14.70 -15.77 8.66
C ARG A 100 13.70 -14.90 9.42
N SER A 101 12.89 -14.14 8.68
CA SER A 101 11.75 -13.43 9.25
C SER A 101 10.60 -14.38 9.55
N SER A 102 9.80 -14.06 10.57
CA SER A 102 8.58 -14.82 10.85
C SER A 102 7.37 -13.91 10.91
N VAL A 103 6.25 -14.40 10.39
CA VAL A 103 4.92 -13.81 10.44
C VAL A 103 4.03 -14.74 11.26
N SER A 104 3.10 -14.21 12.05
CA SER A 104 2.19 -15.04 12.85
C SER A 104 0.75 -14.64 12.59
N THR A 105 -0.13 -15.58 12.24
CA THR A 105 -1.57 -15.36 12.14
C THR A 105 -2.30 -15.81 13.41
N LEU A 106 -3.14 -14.94 13.94
CA LEU A 106 -4.05 -15.24 15.05
C LEU A 106 -5.24 -16.05 14.54
N HIS A 107 -5.56 -17.19 15.19
CA HIS A 107 -6.73 -18.01 14.82
C HIS A 107 -7.81 -18.02 15.89
N THR A 108 -7.50 -17.58 17.12
CA THR A 108 -8.44 -17.60 18.25
C THR A 108 -8.45 -16.26 18.97
N ILE A 109 -9.56 -15.93 19.58
CA ILE A 109 -9.70 -14.92 20.62
C ILE A 109 -9.71 -15.67 21.94
N ASP A 110 -8.71 -15.45 22.79
CA ASP A 110 -8.63 -16.14 24.07
C ASP A 110 -9.17 -15.27 25.20
N ILE A 111 -10.21 -15.72 25.85
CA ILE A 111 -10.76 -15.10 27.05
C ILE A 111 -10.20 -15.83 28.29
N PRO A 112 -9.38 -15.18 29.13
CA PRO A 112 -8.76 -15.86 30.25
C PRO A 112 -9.75 -16.08 31.40
N HIS A 113 -10.03 -17.34 31.73
CA HIS A 113 -10.92 -17.73 32.80
C HIS A 113 -10.24 -17.80 34.19
N SER A 114 -8.91 -17.66 34.29
CA SER A 114 -8.16 -17.71 35.55
C SER A 114 -6.93 -16.75 35.50
N LYS A 115 -6.40 -16.43 36.70
CA LYS A 115 -5.18 -15.63 36.84
C LYS A 115 -3.98 -16.30 36.14
N MET A 116 -3.85 -17.61 36.25
CA MET A 116 -2.80 -18.40 35.61
C MET A 116 -2.97 -18.41 34.07
N HIS A 117 -4.22 -18.54 33.57
CA HIS A 117 -4.50 -18.45 32.13
C HIS A 117 -4.12 -17.05 31.58
N ARG A 118 -4.45 -15.99 32.31
CA ARG A 118 -4.06 -14.61 31.95
C ARG A 118 -2.55 -14.43 31.90
N LEU A 119 -1.80 -15.00 32.84
CA LEU A 119 -0.34 -14.95 32.83
C LEU A 119 0.24 -15.69 31.62
N ARG A 120 -0.25 -16.92 31.34
CA ARG A 120 0.16 -17.71 30.16
C ARG A 120 -0.14 -16.95 28.85
N LEU A 121 -1.30 -16.31 28.77
CA LEU A 121 -1.68 -15.52 27.62
C LEU A 121 -0.74 -14.33 27.39
N ARG A 122 -0.45 -13.57 28.45
CA ARG A 122 0.53 -12.45 28.39
C ARG A 122 1.91 -12.94 27.96
N THR A 123 2.35 -14.08 28.45
CA THR A 123 3.65 -14.67 28.05
C THR A 123 3.65 -15.08 26.56
N ALA A 124 2.56 -15.68 26.08
CA ALA A 124 2.43 -16.07 24.68
C ALA A 124 2.40 -14.85 23.74
N VAL A 125 1.65 -13.80 24.12
CA VAL A 125 1.60 -12.54 23.37
C VAL A 125 2.96 -11.84 23.37
N PHE A 126 3.68 -11.83 24.51
CA PHE A 126 5.03 -11.28 24.60
C PHE A 126 6.01 -12.06 23.72
N ALA A 127 5.98 -13.39 23.73
CA ALA A 127 6.83 -14.24 22.88
C ALA A 127 6.54 -13.98 21.41
N ARG A 128 5.28 -13.96 21.00
CA ARG A 128 4.87 -13.62 19.61
C ARG A 128 5.42 -12.26 19.18
N ARG A 129 5.24 -11.22 20.00
CA ARG A 129 5.74 -9.87 19.73
C ARG A 129 7.28 -9.81 19.55
N ARG A 130 8.02 -10.67 20.26
CA ARG A 130 9.49 -10.73 20.19
C ARG A 130 10.02 -11.61 19.08
N LEU A 131 9.26 -12.60 18.66
CA LEU A 131 9.68 -13.59 17.67
C LEU A 131 9.19 -13.27 16.27
N SER A 132 8.00 -12.66 16.13
CA SER A 132 7.42 -12.36 14.83
C SER A 132 7.70 -10.91 14.40
N SER A 133 8.04 -10.70 13.15
CA SER A 133 8.19 -9.38 12.53
C SER A 133 6.82 -8.71 12.33
N THR A 134 5.81 -9.51 12.01
CA THR A 134 4.44 -9.05 11.78
C THR A 134 3.45 -10.03 12.39
N VAL A 135 2.39 -9.49 12.99
CA VAL A 135 1.23 -10.27 13.48
C VAL A 135 0.03 -9.95 12.62
N ILE A 136 -0.65 -10.97 12.12
CA ILE A 136 -1.87 -10.87 11.33
C ILE A 136 -3.06 -11.23 12.22
N ALA A 137 -4.06 -10.36 12.23
CA ALA A 137 -5.38 -10.62 12.82
C ALA A 137 -6.39 -10.79 11.70
N LEU A 138 -7.33 -11.70 11.87
CA LEU A 138 -8.33 -12.03 10.86
C LEU A 138 -9.56 -11.11 10.93
N SER A 139 -9.75 -10.40 12.05
CA SER A 139 -10.94 -9.60 12.30
C SER A 139 -10.64 -8.36 13.16
N THR A 140 -11.56 -7.40 13.13
CA THR A 140 -11.52 -6.22 13.99
C THR A 140 -11.52 -6.58 15.48
N ALA A 141 -12.28 -7.61 15.86
CA ALA A 141 -12.32 -8.11 17.23
C ALA A 141 -10.95 -8.65 17.68
N GLN A 142 -10.27 -9.41 16.81
CA GLN A 142 -8.90 -9.89 17.11
C GLN A 142 -7.88 -8.77 17.17
N CYS A 143 -7.99 -7.75 16.32
CA CYS A 143 -7.12 -6.57 16.38
C CYS A 143 -7.25 -5.86 17.74
N ARG A 144 -8.46 -5.64 18.21
CA ARG A 144 -8.74 -5.05 19.53
C ARG A 144 -8.19 -5.90 20.65
N TRP A 145 -8.51 -7.19 20.64
CA TRP A 145 -8.04 -8.15 21.62
C TRP A 145 -6.50 -8.20 21.70
N TYR A 146 -5.82 -8.30 20.55
CA TYR A 146 -4.36 -8.35 20.52
C TYR A 146 -3.73 -7.09 21.07
N ARG A 147 -4.23 -5.90 20.70
CA ARG A 147 -3.73 -4.62 21.22
C ARG A 147 -3.93 -4.47 22.73
N GLU A 148 -5.01 -4.97 23.28
CA GLU A 148 -5.27 -4.97 24.73
C GLU A 148 -4.18 -5.74 25.50
N TYR A 149 -3.80 -6.92 25.01
CA TYR A 149 -2.82 -7.78 25.69
C TYR A 149 -1.36 -7.48 25.32
N ALA A 150 -1.10 -6.94 24.15
CA ALA A 150 0.25 -6.63 23.65
C ALA A 150 0.69 -5.19 23.95
N GLY A 151 -0.20 -4.34 24.44
CA GLY A 151 -0.01 -2.90 24.60
C GLY A 151 -0.57 -2.12 23.41
N GLY A 152 -1.23 -0.99 23.66
CA GLY A 152 -2.04 -0.22 22.72
C GLY A 152 -1.37 0.20 21.41
N HIS A 153 -0.04 0.25 21.37
CA HIS A 153 0.76 0.60 20.18
C HIS A 153 1.32 -0.62 19.44
N ALA A 154 0.87 -1.85 19.77
CA ALA A 154 1.34 -3.04 19.06
C ALA A 154 0.84 -3.03 17.61
N SER A 155 1.79 -3.12 16.66
CA SER A 155 1.48 -3.26 15.24
C SER A 155 0.82 -4.60 14.98
N VAL A 156 -0.34 -4.58 14.34
CA VAL A 156 -1.07 -5.77 13.88
C VAL A 156 -1.75 -5.44 12.55
N SER A 157 -1.50 -6.25 11.55
CA SER A 157 -2.12 -6.13 10.22
C SER A 157 -3.44 -6.90 10.21
N MET A 158 -4.52 -6.27 9.73
CA MET A 158 -5.80 -6.97 9.57
C MET A 158 -5.89 -7.56 8.16
N ILE A 159 -5.84 -8.88 8.07
CA ILE A 159 -5.97 -9.62 6.81
C ILE A 159 -6.91 -10.79 7.05
N PRO A 160 -8.19 -10.67 6.70
CA PRO A 160 -9.13 -11.78 6.80
C PRO A 160 -8.70 -12.92 5.87
N ASN A 161 -9.03 -14.16 6.24
CA ASN A 161 -8.81 -15.29 5.36
C ASN A 161 -9.63 -15.14 4.08
N GLY A 162 -9.07 -15.59 2.97
CA GLY A 162 -9.79 -15.78 1.72
C GLY A 162 -10.16 -17.24 1.51
N VAL A 163 -11.14 -17.45 0.67
CA VAL A 163 -11.60 -18.77 0.23
C VAL A 163 -11.64 -18.76 -1.29
N THR A 164 -11.24 -19.85 -1.92
CA THR A 164 -11.43 -20.04 -3.37
C THR A 164 -12.91 -20.10 -3.72
N GLU A 165 -13.24 -19.67 -4.92
CA GLU A 165 -14.65 -19.74 -5.37
C GLU A 165 -15.16 -21.17 -5.29
N PRO A 166 -16.29 -21.41 -4.59
CA PRO A 166 -16.87 -22.74 -4.47
C PRO A 166 -17.21 -23.32 -5.85
N ARG A 167 -16.89 -24.60 -6.03
CA ARG A 167 -17.12 -25.33 -7.29
C ARG A 167 -17.98 -26.55 -7.02
N PRO A 168 -19.32 -26.38 -6.95
CA PRO A 168 -20.21 -27.51 -6.77
C PRO A 168 -20.08 -28.49 -7.94
N THR A 169 -20.06 -29.76 -7.62
CA THR A 169 -19.92 -30.85 -8.62
C THR A 169 -21.21 -31.63 -8.82
N ARG A 170 -22.17 -31.49 -7.91
CA ARG A 170 -23.45 -32.21 -7.91
C ARG A 170 -24.61 -31.25 -8.13
N ASP A 171 -25.66 -31.78 -8.72
CA ASP A 171 -26.92 -31.06 -8.84
C ASP A 171 -27.53 -30.76 -7.46
N PRO A 172 -27.92 -29.51 -7.14
CA PRO A 172 -28.52 -29.12 -5.88
C PRO A 172 -29.75 -29.96 -5.50
N THR A 173 -30.58 -30.37 -6.46
CA THR A 173 -31.76 -31.19 -6.21
C THR A 173 -31.38 -32.58 -5.66
N SER A 174 -30.35 -33.20 -6.26
CA SER A 174 -29.87 -34.50 -5.80
C SER A 174 -29.28 -34.47 -4.40
N VAL A 175 -28.60 -33.34 -4.05
CA VAL A 175 -28.07 -33.14 -2.68
C VAL A 175 -29.21 -32.98 -1.66
N ARG A 176 -30.27 -32.25 -2.02
CA ARG A 176 -31.46 -32.08 -1.17
C ARG A 176 -32.21 -33.39 -0.96
N GLU A 177 -32.34 -34.22 -2.01
CA GLU A 177 -32.94 -35.53 -1.92
C GLU A 177 -32.15 -36.48 -0.99
N GLU A 178 -30.83 -36.49 -1.13
CA GLU A 178 -29.92 -37.27 -0.25
C GLU A 178 -30.11 -36.89 1.23
N ILE A 179 -30.19 -35.58 1.50
CA ILE A 179 -30.36 -35.08 2.87
C ILE A 179 -31.77 -35.33 3.40
N GLY A 180 -32.73 -35.61 2.54
CA GLY A 180 -34.15 -35.80 2.87
C GLY A 180 -34.88 -34.50 3.16
N VAL A 181 -34.67 -33.48 2.28
CA VAL A 181 -35.34 -32.18 2.34
C VAL A 181 -36.61 -32.24 1.49
N PRO A 182 -37.82 -32.04 2.06
CA PRO A 182 -39.05 -31.94 1.28
C PRO A 182 -38.95 -30.81 0.20
N SER A 183 -39.62 -31.02 -0.94
CA SER A 183 -39.54 -30.08 -2.05
C SER A 183 -40.13 -28.69 -1.77
N ASP A 184 -41.02 -28.59 -0.79
CA ASP A 184 -41.68 -27.37 -0.32
C ASP A 184 -40.97 -26.73 0.89
N ALA A 185 -39.95 -27.40 1.48
CA ALA A 185 -39.21 -26.92 2.62
C ALA A 185 -37.93 -26.16 2.20
N LEU A 186 -37.57 -25.12 2.93
CA LEU A 186 -36.28 -24.46 2.83
C LEU A 186 -35.19 -25.28 3.53
N LEU A 187 -33.97 -25.22 3.01
CA LEU A 187 -32.80 -25.85 3.61
C LEU A 187 -31.89 -24.78 4.25
N ALA A 188 -31.80 -24.77 5.57
CA ALA A 188 -30.84 -24.01 6.35
C ALA A 188 -29.60 -24.85 6.62
N LEU A 189 -28.43 -24.39 6.28
CA LEU A 189 -27.17 -25.10 6.43
C LEU A 189 -26.31 -24.49 7.54
N CYS A 190 -25.83 -25.33 8.46
CA CYS A 190 -24.81 -24.97 9.44
C CYS A 190 -23.58 -25.84 9.24
N VAL A 191 -22.43 -25.22 8.92
CA VAL A 191 -21.15 -25.91 8.70
C VAL A 191 -20.19 -25.48 9.79
N SER A 192 -19.96 -26.29 10.78
CA SER A 192 -18.97 -26.00 11.82
C SER A 192 -18.62 -27.25 12.66
N LEU A 193 -17.43 -27.23 13.30
CA LEU A 193 -17.07 -28.23 14.28
C LEU A 193 -18.08 -28.24 15.46
N MET A 194 -18.48 -29.41 15.91
CA MET A 194 -19.43 -29.54 17.03
C MET A 194 -18.71 -29.38 18.37
N ARG A 195 -18.48 -28.10 18.73
CA ARG A 195 -17.84 -27.64 19.97
C ARG A 195 -18.73 -26.63 20.69
N PRO A 196 -18.57 -26.45 22.02
CA PRO A 196 -19.40 -25.51 22.78
C PRO A 196 -19.45 -24.10 22.20
N GLU A 197 -18.31 -23.56 21.80
CA GLU A 197 -18.19 -22.20 21.24
C GLU A 197 -18.93 -22.00 19.92
N LYS A 198 -19.35 -23.08 19.25
CA LYS A 198 -20.08 -23.00 17.97
C LYS A 198 -21.60 -22.92 18.11
N GLY A 199 -22.13 -23.00 19.34
CA GLY A 199 -23.52 -22.66 19.63
C GLY A 199 -24.58 -23.62 19.08
N HIS A 200 -24.24 -24.89 18.89
CA HIS A 200 -25.21 -25.87 18.39
C HIS A 200 -26.39 -26.10 19.38
N ALA A 201 -26.12 -26.00 20.68
CA ALA A 201 -27.15 -26.09 21.67
C ALA A 201 -28.17 -24.94 21.53
N GLU A 202 -27.67 -23.72 21.37
CA GLU A 202 -28.47 -22.52 21.14
C GLU A 202 -29.28 -22.62 19.84
N LEU A 203 -28.69 -23.22 18.79
CA LEU A 203 -29.43 -23.49 17.55
C LEU A 203 -30.56 -24.49 17.74
N LEU A 204 -30.32 -25.58 18.42
CA LEU A 204 -31.41 -26.58 18.71
C LEU A 204 -32.56 -25.96 19.50
N GLU A 205 -32.25 -25.13 20.50
CA GLU A 205 -33.27 -24.38 21.23
C GLU A 205 -34.00 -23.36 20.32
N ALA A 206 -33.25 -22.67 19.42
CA ALA A 206 -33.86 -21.76 18.46
C ALA A 206 -34.83 -22.52 17.51
N ILE A 207 -34.43 -23.68 17.03
CA ILE A 207 -35.28 -24.51 16.12
C ILE A 207 -36.59 -24.90 16.81
N ARG A 208 -36.59 -25.21 18.13
CA ARG A 208 -37.81 -25.47 18.91
C ARG A 208 -38.76 -24.26 18.95
N LEU A 209 -38.19 -23.06 18.94
CA LEU A 209 -38.95 -21.81 19.00
C LEU A 209 -39.46 -21.35 17.61
N VAL A 210 -38.92 -21.88 16.53
CA VAL A 210 -39.43 -21.60 15.18
C VAL A 210 -40.80 -22.24 15.00
N ALA A 211 -41.76 -21.42 14.55
CA ALA A 211 -43.16 -21.89 14.41
C ALA A 211 -43.26 -23.17 13.55
N PRO A 212 -44.17 -24.11 13.93
CA PRO A 212 -44.30 -25.41 13.24
C PRO A 212 -44.66 -25.29 11.76
N ASP A 213 -45.36 -24.26 11.37
CA ASP A 213 -45.78 -23.97 10.00
C ASP A 213 -44.71 -23.33 9.14
N THR A 214 -43.54 -23.01 9.70
CA THR A 214 -42.38 -22.56 8.95
C THR A 214 -41.61 -23.78 8.44
N PRO A 215 -41.71 -24.15 7.16
CA PRO A 215 -41.10 -25.37 6.62
C PRO A 215 -39.62 -25.17 6.34
N VAL A 216 -38.80 -25.31 7.35
CA VAL A 216 -37.34 -25.23 7.28
C VAL A 216 -36.71 -26.51 7.83
N VAL A 217 -35.88 -27.16 7.05
CA VAL A 217 -35.01 -28.28 7.45
C VAL A 217 -33.59 -27.71 7.70
N PHE A 218 -32.99 -28.14 8.81
CA PHE A 218 -31.67 -27.72 9.24
C PHE A 218 -30.66 -28.84 9.01
N ALA A 219 -29.71 -28.66 8.12
CA ALA A 219 -28.61 -29.58 7.91
C ALA A 219 -27.39 -29.09 8.72
N LEU A 220 -26.91 -29.92 9.65
CA LEU A 220 -25.74 -29.65 10.47
C LEU A 220 -24.59 -30.52 9.99
N ALA A 221 -23.64 -29.92 9.29
CA ALA A 221 -22.45 -30.57 8.74
C ALA A 221 -21.24 -30.26 9.63
N GLY A 222 -20.63 -31.25 10.18
CA GLY A 222 -19.46 -31.17 11.03
C GLY A 222 -19.34 -32.36 11.98
N ASP A 223 -18.16 -32.45 12.58
CA ASP A 223 -17.80 -33.44 13.56
C ASP A 223 -17.21 -32.73 14.79
N GLY A 224 -17.08 -33.43 15.90
CA GLY A 224 -16.51 -32.88 17.12
C GLY A 224 -17.00 -33.54 18.40
N PRO A 225 -16.45 -33.14 19.56
CA PRO A 225 -16.73 -33.78 20.83
C PRO A 225 -18.21 -33.77 21.24
N LEU A 226 -19.00 -32.80 20.77
CA LEU A 226 -20.44 -32.71 21.10
C LEU A 226 -21.34 -33.45 20.12
N LEU A 227 -20.84 -34.10 19.06
CA LEU A 227 -21.66 -34.77 18.06
C LEU A 227 -22.59 -35.84 18.70
N HIS A 228 -22.08 -36.64 19.65
CA HIS A 228 -22.86 -37.67 20.33
C HIS A 228 -23.99 -37.04 21.16
N ASP A 229 -23.68 -35.99 21.91
CA ASP A 229 -24.66 -35.33 22.79
C ASP A 229 -25.74 -34.62 21.94
N ILE A 230 -25.36 -33.95 20.89
CA ILE A 230 -26.26 -33.30 19.93
C ILE A 230 -27.19 -34.33 19.28
N ARG A 231 -26.65 -35.48 18.87
CA ARG A 231 -27.43 -36.59 18.32
C ARG A 231 -28.47 -37.10 19.32
N SER A 232 -28.07 -37.34 20.57
CA SER A 232 -28.98 -37.81 21.62
C SER A 232 -30.11 -36.81 21.87
N VAL A 233 -29.83 -35.52 21.86
CA VAL A 233 -30.85 -34.46 22.02
C VAL A 233 -31.81 -34.43 20.81
N VAL A 234 -31.30 -34.55 19.59
CA VAL A 234 -32.14 -34.57 18.38
C VAL A 234 -33.03 -35.81 18.34
N GLU A 235 -32.49 -36.99 18.67
CA GLU A 235 -33.25 -38.25 18.67
C GLU A 235 -34.34 -38.32 19.73
N ALA A 236 -34.11 -37.65 20.88
CA ALA A 236 -35.07 -37.62 21.99
C ALA A 236 -36.26 -36.67 21.77
N ASP A 237 -36.12 -35.71 20.83
CA ASP A 237 -37.12 -34.67 20.60
C ASP A 237 -37.75 -34.81 19.20
N VAL A 238 -39.08 -35.02 19.19
CA VAL A 238 -39.84 -35.21 17.94
C VAL A 238 -39.72 -34.04 16.98
N LEU A 239 -39.80 -32.80 17.48
CA LEU A 239 -39.68 -31.59 16.65
C LEU A 239 -38.32 -31.48 16.00
N LEU A 240 -37.25 -31.79 16.77
CA LEU A 240 -35.88 -31.72 16.22
C LEU A 240 -35.62 -32.86 15.26
N ARG A 241 -36.10 -34.08 15.54
CA ARG A 241 -35.93 -35.24 14.68
C ARG A 241 -36.52 -35.03 13.28
N ASP A 242 -37.65 -34.35 13.22
CA ASP A 242 -38.32 -34.06 11.94
C ASP A 242 -37.61 -32.96 11.14
N ARG A 243 -36.98 -31.98 11.81
CA ARG A 243 -36.40 -30.79 11.19
C ARG A 243 -34.87 -30.80 11.06
N VAL A 244 -34.16 -31.61 11.87
CA VAL A 244 -32.67 -31.57 11.89
C VAL A 244 -32.08 -32.79 11.17
N ARG A 245 -31.11 -32.57 10.35
CA ARG A 245 -30.30 -33.58 9.65
C ARG A 245 -28.85 -33.46 10.12
N LEU A 246 -28.35 -34.42 10.86
CA LEU A 246 -26.95 -34.50 11.31
C LEU A 246 -26.14 -35.21 10.24
N LEU A 247 -25.34 -34.46 9.47
CA LEU A 247 -24.59 -34.98 8.32
C LEU A 247 -23.21 -35.54 8.71
N GLY A 248 -22.75 -35.27 9.93
CA GLY A 248 -21.37 -35.58 10.30
C GLY A 248 -20.34 -34.75 9.48
N PHE A 249 -19.12 -35.23 9.41
CA PHE A 249 -18.10 -34.64 8.57
C PHE A 249 -18.46 -34.78 7.10
N ARG A 250 -18.38 -33.67 6.34
CA ARG A 250 -18.62 -33.63 4.89
C ARG A 250 -17.43 -32.97 4.20
N SER A 251 -16.93 -33.56 3.10
CA SER A 251 -15.89 -33.01 2.25
C SER A 251 -16.46 -32.20 1.07
N ASP A 252 -17.73 -32.38 0.75
CA ASP A 252 -18.46 -31.75 -0.35
C ASP A 252 -19.25 -30.49 0.14
N VAL A 253 -18.60 -29.65 0.92
CA VAL A 253 -19.22 -28.45 1.47
C VAL A 253 -19.72 -27.50 0.38
N ASP A 254 -19.02 -27.42 -0.76
CA ASP A 254 -19.44 -26.61 -1.89
C ASP A 254 -20.81 -27.05 -2.46
N ASP A 255 -21.03 -28.38 -2.55
CA ASP A 255 -22.31 -28.94 -2.98
C ASP A 255 -23.43 -28.63 -1.96
N LEU A 256 -23.14 -28.76 -0.65
CA LEU A 256 -24.09 -28.42 0.41
C LEU A 256 -24.48 -26.94 0.39
N VAL A 257 -23.51 -26.04 0.25
CA VAL A 257 -23.77 -24.58 0.16
C VAL A 257 -24.55 -24.26 -1.11
N SER A 258 -24.27 -24.93 -2.22
CA SER A 258 -25.01 -24.80 -3.46
C SER A 258 -26.47 -25.24 -3.34
N ALA A 259 -26.76 -26.26 -2.53
CA ALA A 259 -28.09 -26.82 -2.32
C ALA A 259 -28.92 -26.08 -1.25
N CYS A 260 -28.31 -25.31 -0.35
CA CYS A 260 -29.03 -24.63 0.72
C CYS A 260 -29.70 -23.32 0.23
N ASP A 261 -30.74 -22.90 0.96
CA ASP A 261 -31.42 -21.63 0.71
C ASP A 261 -30.75 -20.50 1.50
N PHE A 262 -30.27 -20.78 2.70
CA PHE A 262 -29.50 -19.86 3.53
C PHE A 262 -28.58 -20.59 4.50
N VAL A 263 -27.57 -19.89 5.03
CA VAL A 263 -26.62 -20.43 6.00
C VAL A 263 -26.90 -19.86 7.38
N VAL A 264 -26.85 -20.74 8.43
CA VAL A 264 -27.01 -20.35 9.83
C VAL A 264 -25.69 -20.56 10.58
N GLN A 265 -25.20 -19.53 11.28
CA GLN A 265 -23.99 -19.62 12.10
C GLN A 265 -24.29 -19.14 13.53
N PRO A 266 -24.58 -20.07 14.47
CA PRO A 266 -25.03 -19.74 15.82
C PRO A 266 -23.91 -19.55 16.83
N SER A 267 -22.69 -19.28 16.41
CA SER A 267 -21.48 -19.24 17.24
C SER A 267 -21.65 -18.34 18.47
N LEU A 268 -21.11 -18.78 19.59
CA LEU A 268 -20.94 -17.97 20.81
C LEU A 268 -19.62 -17.20 20.78
N GLU A 269 -18.64 -17.76 20.09
CA GLU A 269 -17.33 -17.16 19.85
C GLU A 269 -16.76 -17.67 18.52
N ASP A 270 -16.31 -16.78 17.66
CA ASP A 270 -15.66 -17.15 16.41
C ASP A 270 -14.69 -16.06 15.96
N ALA A 271 -13.51 -16.46 15.53
CA ALA A 271 -12.51 -15.52 15.05
C ALA A 271 -12.82 -15.00 13.63
N LEU A 272 -13.10 -15.92 12.70
CA LEU A 272 -13.51 -15.67 11.32
C LEU A 272 -13.98 -16.99 10.67
N PRO A 273 -15.27 -17.35 10.72
CA PRO A 273 -15.76 -18.62 10.20
C PRO A 273 -15.71 -18.64 8.65
N THR A 274 -14.87 -19.50 8.09
CA THR A 274 -14.70 -19.63 6.62
C THR A 274 -15.96 -20.12 5.91
N ALA A 275 -16.82 -20.87 6.59
CA ALA A 275 -18.11 -21.30 6.05
C ALA A 275 -19.01 -20.12 5.64
N LEU A 276 -18.97 -19.02 6.39
CA LEU A 276 -19.68 -17.79 6.01
C LEU A 276 -19.08 -17.11 4.79
N ILE A 277 -17.75 -17.21 4.60
CA ILE A 277 -17.08 -16.68 3.40
C ILE A 277 -17.52 -17.51 2.19
N SER A 278 -17.58 -18.84 2.30
CA SER A 278 -18.13 -19.73 1.25
C SER A 278 -19.60 -19.42 0.93
N ALA A 279 -20.39 -19.07 1.96
CA ALA A 279 -21.77 -18.63 1.76
C ALA A 279 -21.85 -17.32 0.97
N LEU A 280 -21.03 -16.31 1.30
CA LEU A 280 -20.92 -15.08 0.53
C LEU A 280 -20.51 -15.35 -0.92
N ALA A 281 -19.50 -16.20 -1.12
CA ALA A 281 -19.00 -16.57 -2.45
C ALA A 281 -20.07 -17.23 -3.32
N SER A 282 -20.98 -18.00 -2.69
CA SER A 282 -22.12 -18.64 -3.37
C SER A 282 -23.37 -17.76 -3.39
N GLY A 283 -23.29 -16.51 -2.94
CA GLY A 283 -24.43 -15.59 -2.88
C GLY A 283 -25.57 -16.11 -1.97
N ARG A 284 -25.25 -16.86 -0.90
CA ARG A 284 -26.28 -17.39 0.01
C ARG A 284 -26.57 -16.39 1.13
N PRO A 285 -27.86 -16.11 1.41
CA PRO A 285 -28.25 -15.34 2.58
C PRO A 285 -27.73 -15.97 3.88
N ILE A 286 -27.41 -15.13 4.85
CA ILE A 286 -26.80 -15.55 6.11
C ILE A 286 -27.65 -15.11 7.29
N VAL A 287 -27.88 -16.02 8.25
CA VAL A 287 -28.34 -15.71 9.60
C VAL A 287 -27.22 -16.06 10.56
N ALA A 288 -26.71 -15.11 11.31
CA ALA A 288 -25.57 -15.37 12.19
C ALA A 288 -25.62 -14.54 13.47
N THR A 289 -24.88 -14.99 14.47
CA THR A 289 -24.69 -14.24 15.71
C THR A 289 -23.68 -13.13 15.57
N ASN A 290 -23.92 -12.02 16.25
CA ASN A 290 -23.07 -10.82 16.23
C ASN A 290 -21.89 -10.99 17.23
N VAL A 291 -20.99 -11.94 16.99
CA VAL A 291 -19.86 -12.23 17.86
C VAL A 291 -18.54 -12.30 17.08
N GLY A 292 -17.44 -11.99 17.74
CA GLY A 292 -16.09 -12.15 17.21
C GLY A 292 -15.87 -11.44 15.88
N GLY A 293 -15.46 -12.21 14.85
CA GLY A 293 -15.23 -11.71 13.49
C GLY A 293 -16.40 -11.88 12.53
N ILE A 294 -17.53 -12.42 12.99
CA ILE A 294 -18.73 -12.61 12.15
C ILE A 294 -19.23 -11.30 11.55
N PRO A 295 -19.32 -10.17 12.31
CA PRO A 295 -19.73 -8.87 11.74
C PRO A 295 -18.78 -8.34 10.65
N ASP A 296 -17.51 -8.73 10.68
CA ASP A 296 -16.56 -8.35 9.62
C ASP A 296 -16.85 -9.10 8.31
N ILE A 297 -17.47 -10.30 8.38
CA ILE A 297 -17.91 -11.07 7.21
C ILE A 297 -19.29 -10.61 6.75
N VAL A 298 -20.28 -10.67 7.64
CA VAL A 298 -21.68 -10.36 7.31
C VAL A 298 -21.91 -8.87 7.41
N GLY A 299 -21.58 -8.16 6.32
CA GLY A 299 -21.84 -6.73 6.22
C GLY A 299 -23.31 -6.40 5.97
N PRO A 300 -23.66 -5.12 5.99
CA PRO A 300 -25.02 -4.69 5.67
C PRO A 300 -25.50 -5.26 4.34
N GLY A 301 -26.72 -5.79 4.33
CA GLY A 301 -27.33 -6.35 3.12
C GLY A 301 -26.91 -7.78 2.74
N CYS A 302 -25.99 -8.42 3.50
CA CYS A 302 -25.61 -9.83 3.23
C CYS A 302 -26.42 -10.86 4.05
N GLY A 303 -27.14 -10.41 5.06
CA GLY A 303 -27.87 -11.30 5.98
C GLY A 303 -28.33 -10.60 7.25
N ILE A 304 -28.71 -11.39 8.24
CA ILE A 304 -29.22 -10.93 9.54
C ILE A 304 -28.23 -11.30 10.64
N LEU A 305 -27.79 -10.29 11.41
CA LEU A 305 -26.95 -10.45 12.58
C LEU A 305 -27.77 -10.26 13.86
N VAL A 306 -27.67 -11.21 14.79
CA VAL A 306 -28.44 -11.19 16.05
C VAL A 306 -27.57 -11.47 17.25
N ASP A 307 -28.08 -11.17 18.45
CA ASP A 307 -27.46 -11.61 19.71
C ASP A 307 -27.44 -13.15 19.80
N PRO A 308 -26.39 -13.73 20.44
CA PRO A 308 -26.26 -15.19 20.57
C PRO A 308 -27.26 -15.77 21.60
N ARG A 309 -28.55 -15.62 21.29
CA ARG A 309 -29.67 -16.11 22.10
C ARG A 309 -30.62 -16.92 21.22
N PRO A 310 -31.16 -18.04 21.73
CA PRO A 310 -32.10 -18.87 20.99
C PRO A 310 -33.32 -18.11 20.44
N SER A 311 -33.89 -17.18 21.21
CA SER A 311 -35.04 -16.36 20.79
C SER A 311 -34.67 -15.41 19.63
N SER A 312 -33.52 -14.78 19.68
CA SER A 312 -33.06 -13.90 18.63
C SER A 312 -32.77 -14.68 17.33
N LEU A 313 -32.12 -15.84 17.44
CA LEU A 313 -31.85 -16.74 16.31
C LEU A 313 -33.14 -17.23 15.68
N SER A 314 -34.17 -17.69 16.51
CA SER A 314 -35.43 -18.16 15.96
C SER A 314 -36.19 -17.08 15.18
N MET A 315 -36.21 -15.86 15.69
CA MET A 315 -36.85 -14.72 14.99
C MET A 315 -36.14 -14.41 13.64
N ALA A 316 -34.80 -14.38 13.62
CA ALA A 316 -34.03 -14.14 12.41
C ALA A 316 -34.17 -15.26 11.38
N ILE A 317 -34.25 -16.53 11.84
CA ILE A 317 -34.52 -17.68 10.97
C ILE A 317 -35.91 -17.55 10.33
N ALA A 318 -36.95 -17.21 11.12
CA ALA A 318 -38.29 -17.03 10.62
C ALA A 318 -38.38 -15.84 9.64
N GLU A 319 -37.75 -14.71 9.95
CA GLU A 319 -37.68 -13.55 9.09
C GLU A 319 -36.96 -13.87 7.75
N MET A 320 -35.86 -14.62 7.79
CA MET A 320 -35.14 -15.02 6.58
C MET A 320 -35.98 -15.99 5.75
N ALA A 321 -36.63 -16.99 6.40
CA ALA A 321 -37.51 -17.92 5.70
C ALA A 321 -38.68 -17.21 5.03
N GLU A 322 -39.30 -16.25 5.69
CA GLU A 322 -40.36 -15.41 5.12
C GLU A 322 -39.85 -14.55 3.94
N THR A 323 -38.65 -13.94 4.11
CA THR A 323 -38.03 -13.14 3.05
C THR A 323 -37.77 -13.97 1.79
N ILE A 324 -37.25 -15.20 1.96
CA ILE A 324 -36.95 -16.09 0.83
C ILE A 324 -38.23 -16.49 0.09
N ARG A 325 -39.34 -16.67 0.81
CA ARG A 325 -40.63 -17.13 0.23
C ARG A 325 -41.40 -16.00 -0.39
N SER A 326 -41.38 -14.80 0.19
CA SER A 326 -42.32 -13.73 -0.15
C SER A 326 -41.68 -12.56 -0.89
N LYS A 327 -40.33 -12.40 -0.85
CA LYS A 327 -39.63 -11.23 -1.37
C LYS A 327 -38.46 -11.60 -2.28
N PRO A 328 -38.70 -12.16 -3.47
CA PRO A 328 -37.63 -12.63 -4.37
C PRO A 328 -36.63 -11.54 -4.79
N GLU A 329 -37.07 -10.29 -4.91
CA GLU A 329 -36.19 -9.16 -5.23
C GLU A 329 -35.20 -8.88 -4.08
N ALA A 330 -35.68 -8.89 -2.83
CA ALA A 330 -34.82 -8.72 -1.66
C ALA A 330 -33.79 -9.84 -1.56
N VAL A 331 -34.15 -11.06 -1.90
CA VAL A 331 -33.20 -12.20 -1.94
C VAL A 331 -32.14 -12.00 -3.02
N GLN A 332 -32.54 -11.50 -4.20
CA GLN A 332 -31.57 -11.20 -5.27
C GLN A 332 -30.61 -10.09 -4.86
N ASP A 333 -31.08 -9.06 -4.16
CA ASP A 333 -30.23 -7.99 -3.63
C ASP A 333 -29.25 -8.53 -2.60
N ILE A 334 -29.70 -9.38 -1.67
CA ILE A 334 -28.82 -10.03 -0.69
C ILE A 334 -27.76 -10.86 -1.40
N ARG A 335 -28.13 -11.65 -2.40
CA ARG A 335 -27.20 -12.49 -3.18
C ARG A 335 -26.14 -11.67 -3.88
N ARG A 336 -26.55 -10.58 -4.54
CA ARG A 336 -25.63 -9.66 -5.23
C ARG A 336 -24.66 -9.02 -4.24
N THR A 337 -25.18 -8.44 -3.15
CA THR A 337 -24.35 -7.78 -2.13
C THR A 337 -23.38 -8.75 -1.45
N ALA A 338 -23.82 -9.97 -1.16
CA ALA A 338 -22.98 -11.03 -0.63
C ALA A 338 -21.83 -11.38 -1.59
N ARG A 339 -22.12 -11.52 -2.89
CA ARG A 339 -21.13 -11.82 -3.91
C ARG A 339 -20.11 -10.70 -4.08
N GLU A 340 -20.56 -9.45 -4.23
CA GLU A 340 -19.71 -8.27 -4.32
C GLU A 340 -18.76 -8.14 -3.11
N ARG A 341 -19.29 -8.42 -1.91
CA ARG A 341 -18.50 -8.40 -0.70
C ARG A 341 -17.43 -9.49 -0.67
N TYR A 342 -17.74 -10.71 -1.11
CA TYR A 342 -16.76 -11.77 -1.27
C TYR A 342 -15.64 -11.36 -2.24
N GLU A 343 -15.99 -10.89 -3.44
CA GLU A 343 -15.02 -10.52 -4.47
C GLU A 343 -14.08 -9.42 -3.99
N THR A 344 -14.60 -8.42 -3.28
CA THR A 344 -13.82 -7.27 -2.82
C THR A 344 -12.92 -7.60 -1.62
N HIS A 345 -13.38 -8.45 -0.69
CA HIS A 345 -12.71 -8.59 0.61
C HIS A 345 -12.19 -9.99 0.94
N PHE A 346 -12.82 -11.05 0.42
CA PHE A 346 -12.63 -12.41 0.88
C PHE A 346 -12.25 -13.41 -0.22
N SER A 347 -12.07 -12.97 -1.47
CA SER A 347 -11.55 -13.84 -2.52
C SER A 347 -10.14 -14.28 -2.19
N ALA A 348 -9.82 -15.53 -2.53
CA ALA A 348 -8.49 -16.09 -2.31
C ALA A 348 -7.37 -15.26 -2.97
N GLU A 349 -7.63 -14.69 -4.15
CA GLU A 349 -6.70 -13.80 -4.86
C GLU A 349 -6.38 -12.54 -4.06
N THR A 350 -7.42 -11.84 -3.57
CA THR A 350 -7.26 -10.64 -2.73
C THR A 350 -6.51 -10.97 -1.44
N TRP A 351 -6.81 -12.12 -0.83
CA TRP A 351 -6.13 -12.58 0.37
C TRP A 351 -4.64 -12.88 0.14
N VAL A 352 -4.32 -13.68 -0.90
CA VAL A 352 -2.94 -14.07 -1.23
C VAL A 352 -2.11 -12.85 -1.62
N ARG A 353 -2.69 -11.89 -2.34
CA ARG A 353 -2.01 -10.62 -2.65
C ARG A 353 -1.62 -9.88 -1.37
N LYS A 354 -2.54 -9.70 -0.41
CA LYS A 354 -2.26 -9.06 0.88
C LYS A 354 -1.23 -9.82 1.72
N LEU A 355 -1.27 -11.16 1.72
CA LEU A 355 -0.25 -11.97 2.37
C LEU A 355 1.12 -11.80 1.71
N SER A 356 1.19 -11.77 0.38
CA SER A 356 2.43 -11.56 -0.36
C SER A 356 3.06 -10.21 -0.04
N GLU A 357 2.28 -9.15 0.11
CA GLU A 357 2.75 -7.84 0.57
C GLU A 357 3.38 -7.91 1.97
N VAL A 358 2.75 -8.65 2.90
CA VAL A 358 3.31 -8.87 4.25
C VAL A 358 4.59 -9.70 4.20
N TYR A 359 4.64 -10.75 3.36
CA TYR A 359 5.85 -11.56 3.23
C TYR A 359 7.01 -10.76 2.65
N GLN A 360 6.76 -9.95 1.62
CA GLN A 360 7.76 -9.04 1.06
C GLN A 360 8.25 -8.04 2.12
N GLY A 361 7.35 -7.40 2.86
CA GLY A 361 7.72 -6.52 3.97
C GLY A 361 8.55 -7.22 5.04
N ALA A 362 8.25 -8.48 5.37
CA ALA A 362 9.01 -9.27 6.34
C ALA A 362 10.41 -9.66 5.82
N ILE A 363 10.57 -9.93 4.53
CA ILE A 363 11.86 -10.20 3.88
C ILE A 363 12.73 -8.94 3.92
N VAL A 364 12.16 -7.80 3.56
CA VAL A 364 12.84 -6.49 3.58
C VAL A 364 13.32 -6.13 4.98
N THR A 365 12.45 -6.22 5.97
CA THR A 365 12.79 -5.95 7.38
C THR A 365 13.95 -6.82 7.85
N ARG A 366 14.08 -8.05 7.33
CA ARG A 366 15.19 -8.95 7.64
C ARG A 366 16.51 -8.47 7.02
N HIS A 367 16.52 -8.10 5.74
CA HIS A 367 17.75 -7.65 5.07
C HIS A 367 18.29 -6.37 5.72
N THR A 368 17.39 -5.49 6.16
CA THR A 368 17.76 -4.32 6.97
C THR A 368 18.26 -4.69 8.38
N ALA A 369 17.79 -5.79 8.97
CA ALA A 369 18.25 -6.28 10.26
C ALA A 369 19.55 -7.11 10.19
N ALA A 370 19.79 -7.82 9.08
CA ALA A 370 21.00 -8.63 8.86
C ALA A 370 22.23 -7.77 8.53
N SER A 371 22.04 -6.54 8.04
CA SER A 371 23.11 -5.55 7.88
C SER A 371 23.52 -4.86 9.18
N GLY A 372 23.19 -5.38 10.35
CA GLY A 372 23.64 -4.90 11.67
C GLY A 372 22.48 -4.69 12.64
N ALA A 373 22.29 -5.63 13.52
CA ALA A 373 21.37 -5.49 14.65
C ALA A 373 21.78 -4.27 15.50
N GLY A 374 20.98 -3.20 15.44
CA GLY A 374 21.07 -2.06 16.34
C GLY A 374 21.69 -0.79 15.78
N HIS A 375 22.25 -0.76 14.57
CA HIS A 375 22.78 0.49 14.00
C HIS A 375 21.74 1.14 13.08
N ARG A 376 21.19 2.30 13.50
CA ARG A 376 20.46 3.19 12.61
C ARG A 376 21.44 3.67 11.54
N ARG A 377 21.12 3.50 10.25
CA ARG A 377 21.97 4.02 9.18
C ARG A 377 22.06 5.53 9.33
N ARG A 378 23.27 6.06 9.25
CA ARG A 378 23.53 7.50 9.25
C ARG A 378 23.60 7.95 7.80
N ILE A 379 22.56 8.63 7.35
CA ILE A 379 22.42 9.09 5.97
C ILE A 379 22.67 10.59 5.92
N ALA A 380 23.63 11.02 5.12
CA ALA A 380 23.88 12.42 4.81
C ALA A 380 23.24 12.74 3.44
N MET A 381 22.16 13.51 3.43
CA MET A 381 21.55 14.04 2.21
C MET A 381 22.10 15.44 1.93
N VAL A 382 22.68 15.66 0.76
CA VAL A 382 23.36 16.89 0.42
C VAL A 382 22.56 17.69 -0.57
N GLU A 383 22.06 18.86 -0.12
CA GLU A 383 21.27 19.80 -0.88
C GLU A 383 21.99 21.14 -0.96
N PHE A 384 22.69 21.42 -2.06
CA PHE A 384 23.43 22.68 -2.20
C PHE A 384 22.51 23.91 -2.25
N SER A 385 21.25 23.75 -2.68
CA SER A 385 20.25 24.82 -2.63
C SER A 385 19.40 24.66 -1.37
N PRO A 386 19.25 25.71 -0.54
CA PRO A 386 18.42 25.65 0.66
C PRO A 386 16.93 25.88 0.41
N SER A 387 16.50 25.90 -0.84
CA SER A 387 15.12 26.23 -1.25
C SER A 387 14.78 25.69 -2.64
N GLY A 388 13.48 25.70 -2.94
CA GLY A 388 12.92 25.25 -4.22
C GLY A 388 12.50 23.80 -4.24
N GLY A 389 11.81 23.38 -5.31
CA GLY A 389 11.15 22.09 -5.39
C GLY A 389 12.04 20.87 -5.13
N LEU A 390 13.29 20.86 -5.62
CA LEU A 390 14.23 19.76 -5.37
C LEU A 390 14.62 19.67 -3.90
N PHE A 391 14.86 20.81 -3.25
CA PHE A 391 15.11 20.85 -1.81
C PHE A 391 13.93 20.35 -1.00
N GLN A 392 12.71 20.76 -1.37
CA GLN A 392 11.48 20.31 -0.72
C GLN A 392 11.28 18.79 -0.86
N LEU A 393 11.54 18.23 -2.04
CA LEU A 393 11.49 16.78 -2.27
C LEU A 393 12.56 16.04 -1.44
N GLY A 394 13.77 16.56 -1.40
CA GLY A 394 14.86 16.01 -0.58
C GLY A 394 14.52 15.98 0.91
N VAL A 395 13.91 17.04 1.43
CA VAL A 395 13.48 17.10 2.84
C VAL A 395 12.37 16.09 3.13
N GLN A 396 11.36 15.98 2.27
CA GLN A 396 10.25 15.02 2.45
C GLN A 396 10.75 13.56 2.41
N LEU A 397 11.70 13.23 1.52
CA LEU A 397 12.35 11.92 1.50
C LEU A 397 13.18 11.69 2.77
N ALA A 398 13.93 12.69 3.23
CA ALA A 398 14.73 12.62 4.45
C ALA A 398 13.85 12.36 5.69
N GLU A 399 12.71 13.04 5.79
CA GLU A 399 11.75 12.82 6.87
C GLU A 399 11.14 11.41 6.82
N ALA A 400 10.81 10.90 5.63
CA ALA A 400 10.30 9.54 5.47
C ALA A 400 11.34 8.48 5.86
N LEU A 401 12.61 8.66 5.47
CA LEU A 401 13.72 7.79 5.91
C LEU A 401 13.92 7.84 7.43
N ALA A 402 13.76 9.00 8.04
CA ALA A 402 13.83 9.16 9.48
C ALA A 402 12.68 8.43 10.21
N ARG A 403 11.44 8.51 9.67
CA ARG A 403 10.30 7.71 10.16
C ARG A 403 10.54 6.21 10.00
N ALA A 404 11.19 5.81 8.92
CA ALA A 404 11.57 4.42 8.68
C ALA A 404 12.71 3.92 9.59
N GLY A 405 13.27 4.79 10.46
CA GLY A 405 14.21 4.44 11.51
C GLY A 405 15.68 4.79 11.24
N ASP A 406 15.99 5.49 10.15
CA ASP A 406 17.36 5.96 9.87
C ASP A 406 17.66 7.29 10.60
N GLU A 407 18.95 7.59 10.84
CA GLU A 407 19.39 8.90 11.28
C GLU A 407 19.79 9.72 10.05
N VAL A 408 19.01 10.75 9.73
CA VAL A 408 19.21 11.53 8.51
C VAL A 408 19.71 12.93 8.84
N GLU A 409 20.79 13.37 8.20
CA GLU A 409 21.23 14.77 8.22
C GLU A 409 21.09 15.37 6.83
N VAL A 410 20.25 16.40 6.68
CA VAL A 410 20.16 17.20 5.46
C VAL A 410 21.16 18.34 5.54
N ILE A 411 22.21 18.28 4.73
CA ILE A 411 23.31 19.25 4.71
C ILE A 411 23.03 20.26 3.59
N THR A 412 22.86 21.54 3.96
CA THR A 412 22.40 22.56 3.02
C THR A 412 23.01 23.94 3.30
N GLY A 413 22.56 24.94 2.52
CA GLY A 413 22.95 26.34 2.65
C GLY A 413 22.25 27.08 3.80
N PRO A 414 22.52 28.38 3.96
CA PRO A 414 21.96 29.20 5.04
C PRO A 414 20.45 29.42 4.83
N SER A 415 19.72 29.59 5.93
CA SER A 415 18.29 29.89 5.96
C SER A 415 17.46 28.93 5.09
N PRO A 416 17.46 27.63 5.38
CA PRO A 416 16.69 26.67 4.62
C PRO A 416 15.18 27.01 4.70
N GLU A 417 14.49 26.86 3.58
CA GLU A 417 13.07 27.18 3.42
C GLU A 417 12.15 26.32 4.29
N LEU A 418 12.56 25.07 4.55
CA LEU A 418 11.88 24.14 5.42
C LEU A 418 12.74 23.73 6.60
N ALA A 419 12.11 23.51 7.73
CA ALA A 419 12.68 22.83 8.89
C ALA A 419 12.08 21.42 8.97
N SER A 420 12.88 20.45 9.35
CA SER A 420 12.37 19.10 9.57
C SER A 420 11.47 19.02 10.82
N ARG A 421 10.39 18.26 10.68
CA ARG A 421 9.43 17.95 11.76
C ARG A 421 9.76 16.62 12.46
N GLU A 422 10.68 15.81 11.91
CA GLU A 422 10.99 14.48 12.40
C GLU A 422 12.21 14.49 13.37
N PRO A 423 12.12 13.82 14.54
CA PRO A 423 13.17 13.85 15.55
C PRO A 423 14.53 13.32 15.07
N HIS A 424 14.51 12.38 14.11
CA HIS A 424 15.72 11.73 13.58
C HIS A 424 16.17 12.31 12.24
N CYS A 425 15.58 13.43 11.79
CA CYS A 425 15.99 14.19 10.63
C CYS A 425 16.52 15.56 11.06
N ARG A 426 17.82 15.81 10.89
CA ARG A 426 18.46 17.05 11.32
C ARG A 426 18.90 17.91 10.15
N MET A 427 18.53 19.18 10.17
CA MET A 427 19.01 20.16 9.19
C MET A 427 20.37 20.74 9.62
N ARG A 428 21.34 20.78 8.67
CA ARG A 428 22.69 21.33 8.87
C ARG A 428 22.99 22.42 7.85
N SER A 429 22.78 23.67 8.23
CA SER A 429 23.04 24.84 7.37
C SER A 429 24.50 25.26 7.43
N ILE A 430 25.41 24.43 6.91
CA ILE A 430 26.87 24.67 6.99
C ILE A 430 27.51 25.07 5.64
N LEU A 431 26.79 24.90 4.54
CA LEU A 431 27.33 25.19 3.22
C LEU A 431 27.20 26.68 2.92
N PRO A 432 28.29 27.38 2.47
CA PRO A 432 28.25 28.80 2.14
C PRO A 432 27.59 29.07 0.78
N THR A 433 26.53 28.35 0.46
CA THR A 433 25.73 28.54 -0.75
C THR A 433 24.79 29.75 -0.61
N TRP A 434 23.94 29.98 -1.58
CA TRP A 434 23.05 31.17 -1.58
C TRP A 434 21.59 30.76 -1.68
N HIS A 435 20.72 31.62 -1.14
CA HIS A 435 19.29 31.53 -1.35
C HIS A 435 18.94 32.18 -2.71
N PRO A 436 17.99 31.62 -3.49
CA PRO A 436 17.61 32.17 -4.79
C PRO A 436 16.85 33.50 -4.74
N THR A 437 16.38 33.96 -3.57
CA THR A 437 15.73 35.29 -3.41
C THR A 437 16.70 36.37 -3.85
N GLY A 438 16.47 36.86 -5.06
CA GLY A 438 17.40 37.72 -5.78
C GLY A 438 17.36 39.17 -5.34
N VAL A 439 18.44 39.88 -5.52
CA VAL A 439 18.51 41.32 -5.61
C VAL A 439 18.72 41.62 -7.07
N ASP A 440 17.91 42.50 -7.64
CA ASP A 440 18.17 43.10 -8.97
C ASP A 440 19.51 43.81 -8.95
N ALA A 441 20.47 43.22 -9.62
CA ALA A 441 21.83 43.76 -9.64
C ALA A 441 22.21 44.21 -11.05
N PRO A 442 22.93 45.36 -11.19
CA PRO A 442 23.39 45.88 -12.47
C PRO A 442 24.17 44.86 -13.29
N ASP A 443 24.12 44.97 -14.61
CA ASP A 443 24.72 43.99 -15.55
C ASP A 443 26.24 43.78 -15.37
N TRP A 444 26.97 44.84 -14.99
CA TRP A 444 28.39 44.70 -14.68
C TRP A 444 28.69 43.83 -13.50
N TRP A 445 27.75 43.73 -12.54
CA TRP A 445 27.85 42.86 -11.36
C TRP A 445 27.51 41.40 -11.68
N ARG A 446 26.79 41.12 -12.78
CA ARG A 446 26.44 39.74 -13.18
C ARG A 446 27.66 38.87 -13.45
N ARG A 447 28.73 39.40 -14.06
CA ARG A 447 30.00 38.67 -14.28
C ARG A 447 30.72 38.41 -12.96
N GLY A 448 30.81 39.39 -12.08
CA GLY A 448 31.40 39.26 -10.74
C GLY A 448 30.64 38.23 -9.88
N ARG A 449 29.31 38.23 -9.94
CA ARG A 449 28.46 37.25 -9.25
C ARG A 449 28.75 35.80 -9.64
N ARG A 450 29.06 35.52 -10.93
CA ARG A 450 29.42 34.16 -11.37
C ARG A 450 30.71 33.69 -10.72
N VAL A 451 31.72 34.50 -10.62
CA VAL A 451 32.99 34.18 -9.97
C VAL A 451 32.81 33.97 -8.48
N VAL A 452 32.05 34.85 -7.82
CA VAL A 452 31.74 34.74 -6.39
C VAL A 452 30.94 33.48 -6.11
N ARG A 453 29.94 33.15 -6.94
CA ARG A 453 29.17 31.92 -6.82
C ARG A 453 30.03 30.67 -6.99
N ALA A 454 30.92 30.65 -8.00
CA ALA A 454 31.86 29.54 -8.19
C ALA A 454 32.80 29.38 -7.01
N GLY A 455 33.34 30.47 -6.45
CA GLY A 455 34.19 30.47 -5.27
C GLY A 455 33.44 29.94 -4.03
N ARG A 456 32.19 30.41 -3.80
CA ARG A 456 31.36 29.93 -2.70
C ARG A 456 30.99 28.45 -2.86
N HIS A 457 30.71 27.98 -4.07
CA HIS A 457 30.41 26.58 -4.34
C HIS A 457 31.64 25.69 -4.14
N THR A 458 32.84 26.16 -4.54
CA THR A 458 34.12 25.49 -4.24
C THR A 458 34.33 25.38 -2.72
N ALA A 459 34.13 26.48 -1.98
CA ALA A 459 34.23 26.49 -0.52
C ALA A 459 33.19 25.53 0.12
N ALA A 460 31.98 25.45 -0.43
CA ALA A 460 30.96 24.50 0.02
C ALA A 460 31.44 23.05 -0.11
N TRP A 461 32.09 22.67 -1.19
CA TRP A 461 32.67 21.33 -1.36
C TRP A 461 33.79 21.06 -0.36
N VAL A 462 34.68 22.03 -0.10
CA VAL A 462 35.75 21.86 0.90
C VAL A 462 35.17 21.64 2.30
N ILE A 463 34.19 22.47 2.69
CA ILE A 463 33.50 22.35 3.99
C ILE A 463 32.75 21.01 4.09
N LEU A 464 32.03 20.64 3.03
CA LEU A 464 31.29 19.37 2.95
C LEU A 464 32.24 18.17 3.14
N LEU A 465 33.34 18.11 2.39
CA LEU A 465 34.29 17.01 2.47
C LEU A 465 34.94 16.91 3.87
N ALA A 466 35.32 18.05 4.48
CA ALA A 466 35.84 18.08 5.84
C ALA A 466 34.80 17.61 6.88
N TYR A 467 33.54 18.02 6.70
CA TYR A 467 32.43 17.59 7.56
C TYR A 467 32.16 16.09 7.42
N LEU A 468 32.03 15.58 6.20
CA LEU A 468 31.79 14.17 5.91
C LEU A 468 32.94 13.29 6.41
N TRP A 469 34.20 13.73 6.19
CA TRP A 469 35.36 13.03 6.73
C TRP A 469 35.33 12.89 8.25
N ARG A 470 34.91 13.94 8.97
CA ARG A 470 34.77 13.90 10.41
C ARG A 470 33.61 13.02 10.89
N LYS A 471 32.50 13.02 10.17
CA LYS A 471 31.26 12.35 10.55
C LYS A 471 31.21 10.88 10.14
N GLN A 472 31.85 10.53 9.02
CA GLN A 472 31.85 9.17 8.45
C GLN A 472 30.44 8.59 8.40
N PRO A 473 29.49 9.19 7.66
CA PRO A 473 28.13 8.62 7.51
C PRO A 473 28.20 7.30 6.77
N ASP A 474 27.19 6.43 6.97
CA ASP A 474 27.13 5.15 6.28
C ASP A 474 26.74 5.32 4.80
N VAL A 475 25.93 6.37 4.50
CA VAL A 475 25.46 6.70 3.15
C VAL A 475 25.55 8.21 2.93
N VAL A 476 26.01 8.63 1.76
CA VAL A 476 25.96 10.02 1.31
C VAL A 476 25.16 10.08 0.01
N VAL A 477 24.15 10.93 -0.05
CA VAL A 477 23.25 11.06 -1.21
C VAL A 477 23.18 12.52 -1.66
N TRP A 478 23.33 12.74 -2.93
CA TRP A 478 23.10 14.03 -3.57
C TRP A 478 21.81 14.02 -4.39
N SER A 479 21.14 15.17 -4.50
CA SER A 479 19.93 15.29 -5.34
C SER A 479 20.22 15.86 -6.72
N VAL A 480 21.30 16.61 -6.87
CA VAL A 480 21.63 17.24 -8.16
C VAL A 480 23.10 17.65 -8.25
N TRP A 481 23.66 17.49 -9.44
CA TRP A 481 24.96 18.05 -9.84
C TRP A 481 24.77 19.01 -11.02
N ARG A 482 25.36 20.20 -10.93
CA ARG A 482 25.19 21.27 -11.92
C ARG A 482 26.50 21.76 -12.54
N PHE A 483 27.63 21.51 -11.88
CA PHE A 483 28.91 22.07 -12.24
C PHE A 483 30.00 21.00 -12.36
N SER A 484 31.06 21.29 -13.15
CA SER A 484 32.22 20.39 -13.25
C SER A 484 32.86 20.10 -11.89
N ILE A 485 32.80 21.05 -10.94
CA ILE A 485 33.34 20.89 -9.60
C ILE A 485 32.57 19.84 -8.78
N ASP A 486 31.29 19.63 -9.08
CA ASP A 486 30.49 18.59 -8.41
C ASP A 486 31.05 17.21 -8.74
N GLY A 487 31.40 16.99 -10.02
CA GLY A 487 32.02 15.73 -10.44
C GLY A 487 33.36 15.46 -9.75
N TRP A 488 34.20 16.47 -9.59
CA TRP A 488 35.45 16.34 -8.85
C TRP A 488 35.23 16.19 -7.35
N GLY A 489 34.24 16.88 -6.80
CA GLY A 489 33.87 16.79 -5.40
C GLY A 489 33.43 15.37 -4.99
N VAL A 490 32.60 14.73 -5.82
CA VAL A 490 32.16 13.33 -5.60
C VAL A 490 33.35 12.36 -5.71
N HIS A 491 34.24 12.56 -6.71
CA HIS A 491 35.45 11.75 -6.82
C HIS A 491 36.36 11.87 -5.59
N LEU A 492 36.50 13.07 -5.03
CA LEU A 492 37.23 13.27 -3.78
C LEU A 492 36.50 12.67 -2.58
N ALA A 493 35.15 12.76 -2.54
CA ALA A 493 34.35 12.13 -1.51
C ALA A 493 34.58 10.61 -1.45
N ARG A 494 34.68 9.93 -2.59
CA ARG A 494 35.04 8.49 -2.65
C ARG A 494 36.38 8.19 -1.96
N LYS A 495 37.37 9.06 -2.12
CA LYS A 495 38.70 8.88 -1.48
C LYS A 495 38.70 9.15 0.01
N VAL A 496 37.87 10.11 0.44
CA VAL A 496 37.78 10.54 1.86
C VAL A 496 36.85 9.61 2.67
N LEU A 497 35.91 8.94 1.99
CA LEU A 497 34.86 8.09 2.55
C LEU A 497 34.92 6.68 1.94
N PRO A 498 35.98 5.91 2.15
CA PRO A 498 36.15 4.61 1.48
C PRO A 498 35.11 3.56 1.90
N HIS A 499 34.47 3.74 3.07
CA HIS A 499 33.49 2.81 3.63
C HIS A 499 32.04 3.30 3.52
N SER A 500 31.82 4.53 3.06
CA SER A 500 30.48 5.08 2.87
C SER A 500 29.94 4.74 1.49
N MET A 501 28.67 4.43 1.42
CA MET A 501 27.93 4.30 0.15
C MET A 501 27.69 5.68 -0.44
N LEU A 502 28.01 5.86 -1.73
CA LEU A 502 27.74 7.10 -2.45
C LEU A 502 26.54 6.91 -3.39
N GLY A 503 25.50 7.71 -3.19
CA GLY A 503 24.27 7.65 -3.95
C GLY A 503 23.88 8.98 -4.60
N LEU A 504 23.05 8.91 -5.62
CA LEU A 504 22.45 10.06 -6.30
C LEU A 504 20.95 9.83 -6.47
N VAL A 505 20.13 10.82 -6.14
CA VAL A 505 18.74 10.91 -6.58
C VAL A 505 18.73 11.78 -7.84
N ALA A 506 18.76 11.16 -9.02
CA ALA A 506 18.86 11.87 -10.28
C ALA A 506 17.47 12.34 -10.75
N HIS A 507 17.23 13.63 -10.66
CA HIS A 507 16.02 14.26 -11.20
C HIS A 507 16.08 14.44 -12.72
N GLU A 508 17.27 14.57 -13.29
CA GLU A 508 17.52 14.65 -14.72
C GLU A 508 18.79 13.91 -15.12
N ALA A 509 18.74 13.24 -16.27
CA ALA A 509 19.85 12.42 -16.76
C ALA A 509 21.09 13.25 -17.13
N ARG A 510 20.93 14.50 -17.58
CA ARG A 510 22.02 15.44 -17.93
C ARG A 510 21.73 16.79 -17.34
N ALA A 511 22.77 17.47 -16.85
CA ALA A 511 22.66 18.85 -16.43
C ALA A 511 22.22 19.72 -17.63
N LEU A 512 21.07 20.38 -17.50
CA LEU A 512 20.55 21.31 -18.49
C LEU A 512 21.47 22.53 -18.54
N VAL A 513 22.19 22.72 -19.64
CA VAL A 513 22.89 23.97 -19.92
C VAL A 513 21.93 24.84 -20.71
N GLU A 514 21.36 25.83 -20.04
CA GLU A 514 20.49 26.83 -20.65
C GLU A 514 21.29 27.72 -21.60
N GLN A 515 20.92 27.73 -22.88
CA GLN A 515 21.42 28.71 -23.86
C GLN A 515 20.26 29.61 -24.31
N PRO A 516 20.47 30.93 -24.43
CA PRO A 516 19.47 31.82 -24.99
C PRO A 516 19.22 31.49 -26.48
N GLY A 517 17.95 31.28 -26.84
CA GLY A 517 17.52 31.22 -28.24
C GLY A 517 17.40 29.80 -28.83
N GLY A 518 16.40 29.03 -28.48
CA GLY A 518 15.89 27.86 -29.22
C GLY A 518 16.80 26.64 -29.16
N ASP A 519 16.50 25.57 -29.74
CA ASP A 519 17.13 24.25 -29.83
C ASP A 519 18.29 23.95 -28.88
N GLN A 520 17.92 23.53 -27.70
CA GLN A 520 18.86 23.10 -26.66
C GLN A 520 19.37 21.69 -26.97
N MET A 521 20.44 21.59 -27.76
CA MET A 521 21.31 20.43 -27.65
C MET A 521 22.17 20.59 -26.39
N TYR A 522 22.20 19.53 -25.55
CA TYR A 522 23.07 19.42 -24.37
C TYR A 522 24.57 19.67 -24.74
N LYS A 523 24.98 20.92 -24.85
CA LYS A 523 26.39 21.27 -25.00
C LYS A 523 27.05 21.41 -23.65
N SER A 524 27.29 20.25 -23.01
CA SER A 524 28.24 20.21 -21.91
C SER A 524 29.67 20.31 -22.47
N SER A 525 30.52 21.12 -21.83
CA SER A 525 31.95 21.15 -22.20
C SER A 525 32.56 19.76 -22.00
N GLY A 526 33.54 19.38 -22.82
CA GLY A 526 34.24 18.09 -22.66
C GLY A 526 34.90 17.92 -21.29
N MET A 527 35.18 19.00 -20.57
CA MET A 527 35.63 18.98 -19.18
C MET A 527 34.49 18.61 -18.18
N MET A 528 33.31 19.16 -18.41
CA MET A 528 32.11 18.84 -17.56
C MET A 528 31.70 17.39 -17.73
N ASN A 529 31.64 16.89 -18.98
CA ASN A 529 31.31 15.50 -19.23
C ASN A 529 32.33 14.54 -18.61
N ARG A 530 33.63 14.86 -18.68
CA ARG A 530 34.67 14.06 -18.03
C ARG A 530 34.54 14.07 -16.50
N ALA A 531 34.24 15.23 -15.91
CA ALA A 531 34.09 15.34 -14.45
C ALA A 531 32.85 14.58 -13.94
N LEU A 532 31.68 14.78 -14.57
CA LEU A 532 30.45 14.10 -14.21
C LEU A 532 30.53 12.59 -14.52
N GLY A 533 31.10 12.19 -15.64
CA GLY A 533 31.30 10.77 -15.96
C GLY A 533 32.12 10.03 -14.91
N ARG A 534 33.14 10.68 -14.31
CA ARG A 534 33.86 10.12 -13.16
C ARG A 534 33.00 10.02 -11.91
N ALA A 535 32.18 11.05 -11.63
CA ALA A 535 31.28 10.99 -10.47
C ALA A 535 30.26 9.83 -10.60
N TYR A 536 29.71 9.64 -11.80
CA TYR A 536 28.80 8.51 -12.05
C TYR A 536 29.50 7.14 -11.92
N ALA A 537 30.79 7.05 -12.30
CA ALA A 537 31.59 5.83 -12.12
C ALA A 537 31.93 5.54 -10.64
N ASP A 538 31.96 6.57 -9.78
CA ASP A 538 32.25 6.47 -8.34
C ASP A 538 30.98 6.20 -7.50
N LEU A 539 29.79 6.16 -8.10
CA LEU A 539 28.55 5.83 -7.38
C LEU A 539 28.43 4.34 -7.05
N ASP A 540 27.85 4.05 -5.91
CA ASP A 540 27.43 2.71 -5.53
C ASP A 540 25.96 2.44 -5.90
N VAL A 541 25.13 3.50 -5.98
CA VAL A 541 23.70 3.40 -6.29
C VAL A 541 23.19 4.71 -6.89
N ALA A 542 22.22 4.61 -7.79
CA ALA A 542 21.47 5.75 -8.30
C ALA A 542 19.97 5.51 -8.17
N PHE A 543 19.23 6.57 -7.88
CA PHE A 543 17.77 6.57 -7.80
C PHE A 543 17.22 7.55 -8.83
N VAL A 544 16.14 7.15 -9.49
CA VAL A 544 15.42 7.96 -10.48
C VAL A 544 13.92 7.90 -10.19
N LEU A 545 13.16 8.81 -10.78
CA LEU A 545 11.76 9.00 -10.45
C LEU A 545 10.78 8.27 -11.42
N GLY A 546 11.30 7.65 -12.49
CA GLY A 546 10.47 6.95 -13.46
C GLY A 546 11.28 6.14 -14.46
N GLU A 547 10.60 5.30 -15.24
CA GLU A 547 11.21 4.38 -16.21
C GLU A 547 11.94 5.13 -17.36
N GLN A 548 11.34 6.22 -17.85
CA GLN A 548 11.98 7.03 -18.90
C GLN A 548 13.24 7.71 -18.35
N SER A 549 13.19 8.20 -17.12
CA SER A 549 14.35 8.79 -16.44
C SER A 549 15.46 7.76 -16.24
N LYS A 550 15.12 6.50 -15.92
CA LYS A 550 16.08 5.39 -15.81
C LYS A 550 16.80 5.12 -17.13
N ARG A 551 16.03 4.95 -18.22
CA ARG A 551 16.60 4.74 -19.57
C ARG A 551 17.52 5.91 -19.95
N ASN A 552 17.04 7.12 -19.82
CA ASN A 552 17.80 8.32 -20.15
C ASN A 552 19.12 8.44 -19.37
N LEU A 553 19.12 8.06 -18.08
CA LEU A 553 20.31 8.11 -17.23
C LEU A 553 21.35 7.06 -17.67
N ILE A 554 20.92 5.83 -17.92
CA ILE A 554 21.78 4.72 -18.36
C ILE A 554 22.39 5.06 -19.72
N ASP A 555 21.58 5.52 -20.68
CA ASP A 555 22.02 5.87 -22.04
C ASP A 555 22.99 7.05 -22.04
N ALA A 556 22.78 8.03 -21.16
CA ALA A 556 23.59 9.23 -21.11
C ALA A 556 25.01 8.99 -20.55
N TRP A 557 25.14 8.11 -19.56
CA TRP A 557 26.35 7.99 -18.73
C TRP A 557 26.95 6.58 -18.66
N GLN A 558 26.31 5.56 -19.24
CA GLN A 558 26.76 4.15 -19.17
C GLN A 558 27.11 3.73 -17.72
N ILE A 559 26.21 4.09 -16.79
CA ILE A 559 26.39 3.93 -15.36
C ILE A 559 26.57 2.43 -15.03
N SER A 560 27.55 2.08 -14.20
CA SER A 560 27.78 0.70 -13.71
C SER A 560 27.05 0.42 -12.40
N ALA A 561 26.70 1.45 -11.64
CA ALA A 561 25.94 1.31 -10.41
C ALA A 561 24.48 0.92 -10.71
N PRO A 562 23.84 0.12 -9.84
CA PRO A 562 22.42 -0.20 -9.95
C PRO A 562 21.57 1.09 -9.92
N VAL A 563 20.57 1.16 -10.82
CA VAL A 563 19.65 2.28 -10.93
C VAL A 563 18.25 1.81 -10.52
N HIS A 564 17.76 2.34 -9.41
CA HIS A 564 16.46 2.02 -8.84
C HIS A 564 15.45 3.14 -9.08
N ILE A 565 14.18 2.78 -9.27
CA ILE A 565 13.09 3.75 -9.38
C ILE A 565 12.50 3.97 -7.99
N ILE A 566 12.35 5.22 -7.58
CA ILE A 566 11.59 5.61 -6.40
C ILE A 566 10.40 6.47 -6.84
N SER A 567 9.21 6.17 -6.35
CA SER A 567 8.04 7.01 -6.58
C SER A 567 8.12 8.26 -5.70
N LEU A 568 7.68 9.41 -6.23
CA LEU A 568 7.43 10.56 -5.37
C LEU A 568 6.14 10.34 -4.57
N GLY A 569 6.13 10.78 -3.32
CA GLY A 569 4.92 10.85 -2.51
C GLY A 569 4.10 12.11 -2.81
N GLY A 570 2.83 12.11 -2.38
CA GLY A 570 2.03 13.34 -2.31
C GLY A 570 2.73 14.41 -1.45
N ASP A 571 2.52 15.68 -1.77
CA ASP A 571 3.24 16.76 -1.09
C ASP A 571 2.77 16.94 0.37
N THR A 572 3.57 16.44 1.33
CA THR A 572 3.25 16.51 2.77
C THR A 572 3.29 17.91 3.35
N ILE A 573 3.93 18.86 2.67
CA ILE A 573 4.02 20.26 3.10
C ILE A 573 2.62 20.89 3.09
N TYR A 574 1.79 20.52 2.11
CA TYR A 574 0.47 21.08 1.89
C TYR A 574 -0.69 20.10 2.16
N ALA A 575 -0.41 18.87 2.61
CA ALA A 575 -1.42 17.82 2.80
C ALA A 575 -2.53 18.19 3.80
N SER A 576 -2.24 19.09 4.76
CA SER A 576 -3.22 19.61 5.73
C SER A 576 -3.86 20.94 5.31
N THR A 577 -3.60 21.42 4.10
CA THR A 577 -4.12 22.70 3.62
C THR A 577 -5.56 22.53 3.16
N ASP A 578 -6.50 23.19 3.83
CA ASP A 578 -7.90 23.22 3.40
C ASP A 578 -8.09 24.32 2.35
N LEU A 579 -8.39 23.92 1.12
CA LEU A 579 -8.66 24.82 0.01
C LEU A 579 -10.15 24.80 -0.37
N PRO A 580 -10.66 25.91 -0.96
CA PRO A 580 -12.00 25.92 -1.55
C PRO A 580 -12.18 24.77 -2.55
N GLN A 581 -13.38 24.20 -2.58
CA GLN A 581 -13.72 23.18 -3.58
C GLN A 581 -13.60 23.76 -5.00
N VAL A 582 -13.09 22.98 -5.94
CA VAL A 582 -12.85 23.41 -7.32
C VAL A 582 -14.14 23.96 -7.96
N ARG A 583 -15.28 23.30 -7.70
CA ARG A 583 -16.59 23.74 -8.24
C ARG A 583 -17.03 25.12 -7.78
N THR A 584 -16.47 25.64 -6.67
CA THR A 584 -16.78 26.99 -6.17
C THR A 584 -15.80 28.05 -6.66
N THR A 585 -14.74 27.68 -7.40
CA THR A 585 -13.79 28.62 -7.95
C THR A 585 -14.28 29.22 -9.27
N GLY A 586 -13.83 30.44 -9.58
CA GLY A 586 -13.98 31.02 -10.91
C GLY A 586 -13.24 30.23 -11.99
N PRO A 587 -13.44 30.56 -13.28
CA PRO A 587 -12.76 29.88 -14.38
C PRO A 587 -11.30 30.33 -14.49
N VAL A 588 -10.47 29.97 -13.52
CA VAL A 588 -9.05 30.32 -13.43
C VAL A 588 -8.16 29.13 -13.80
N ALA A 589 -7.33 29.31 -14.81
CA ALA A 589 -6.25 28.40 -15.18
C ALA A 589 -4.94 28.88 -14.54
N LEU A 590 -4.18 27.99 -13.93
CA LEU A 590 -2.91 28.30 -13.26
C LEU A 590 -1.75 27.57 -13.95
N SER A 591 -0.76 28.30 -14.42
CA SER A 591 0.57 27.78 -14.79
C SER A 591 1.57 28.17 -13.70
N PHE A 592 2.15 27.17 -13.03
CA PHE A 592 2.91 27.37 -11.79
C PHE A 592 4.34 26.86 -11.85
N GLY A 593 5.23 27.53 -11.13
CA GLY A 593 6.64 27.16 -10.94
C GLY A 593 7.59 27.86 -11.90
N THR A 594 8.90 27.54 -11.85
CA THR A 594 9.93 28.23 -12.65
C THR A 594 9.55 28.31 -14.12
N ILE A 595 9.51 29.51 -14.67
CA ILE A 595 9.15 29.79 -16.06
C ILE A 595 10.40 29.55 -16.93
N THR A 596 10.34 28.54 -17.80
CA THR A 596 11.42 28.13 -18.69
C THR A 596 10.87 27.83 -20.09
N THR A 597 11.70 27.85 -21.12
CA THR A 597 11.28 27.61 -22.52
C THR A 597 10.62 26.23 -22.69
N TYR A 598 11.15 25.17 -22.02
CA TYR A 598 10.61 23.83 -22.17
C TYR A 598 9.23 23.64 -21.53
N LYS A 599 8.79 24.56 -20.67
CA LYS A 599 7.45 24.49 -20.06
C LYS A 599 6.33 24.97 -20.98
N GLY A 600 6.66 25.43 -22.19
CA GLY A 600 5.65 25.68 -23.22
C GLY A 600 4.71 26.85 -22.94
N ILE A 601 5.18 27.87 -22.21
CA ILE A 601 4.36 29.07 -21.91
C ILE A 601 3.97 29.80 -23.21
N ASP A 602 4.81 29.74 -24.23
CA ASP A 602 4.52 30.26 -25.58
C ASP A 602 3.30 29.53 -26.21
N THR A 603 3.25 28.18 -26.14
CA THR A 603 2.12 27.37 -26.61
C THR A 603 0.84 27.70 -25.82
N LEU A 604 0.96 27.95 -24.52
CA LEU A 604 -0.17 28.34 -23.67
C LEU A 604 -0.71 29.73 -24.06
N CYS A 605 0.19 30.69 -24.30
CA CYS A 605 -0.20 32.01 -24.78
C CYS A 605 -0.88 31.94 -26.16
N ASP A 606 -0.42 31.07 -27.05
CA ASP A 606 -1.03 30.87 -28.37
C ASP A 606 -2.41 30.21 -28.30
N ALA A 607 -2.64 29.35 -27.31
CA ALA A 607 -3.93 28.70 -27.06
C ALA A 607 -4.96 29.64 -26.40
N TRP A 608 -4.52 30.66 -25.68
CA TRP A 608 -5.38 31.46 -24.79
C TRP A 608 -6.46 32.26 -25.49
N PRO A 609 -6.27 32.89 -26.65
CA PRO A 609 -7.33 33.59 -27.37
C PRO A 609 -8.54 32.70 -27.70
N THR A 610 -8.31 31.43 -28.04
CA THR A 610 -9.37 30.45 -28.27
C THR A 610 -10.14 30.14 -26.99
N VAL A 611 -9.45 30.07 -25.84
CA VAL A 611 -10.11 29.87 -24.54
C VAL A 611 -11.01 31.06 -24.20
N MET A 612 -10.54 32.28 -24.36
CA MET A 612 -11.32 33.51 -24.12
C MET A 612 -12.54 33.60 -25.00
N GLY A 613 -12.44 33.14 -26.26
CA GLY A 613 -13.60 33.11 -27.16
C GLY A 613 -14.71 32.17 -26.74
N HIS A 614 -14.44 31.14 -25.93
CA HIS A 614 -15.42 30.16 -25.46
C HIS A 614 -15.81 30.37 -23.99
N VAL A 615 -14.91 30.91 -23.17
CA VAL A 615 -15.11 31.19 -21.74
C VAL A 615 -14.69 32.65 -21.48
N PRO A 616 -15.59 33.63 -21.71
CA PRO A 616 -15.20 35.05 -21.67
C PRO A 616 -14.69 35.54 -20.31
N ASP A 617 -15.10 34.93 -19.20
CA ASP A 617 -14.67 35.26 -17.84
C ASP A 617 -13.40 34.49 -17.42
N ALA A 618 -12.76 33.74 -18.33
CA ALA A 618 -11.57 32.97 -18.01
C ALA A 618 -10.39 33.87 -17.61
N GLN A 619 -9.62 33.41 -16.62
CA GLN A 619 -8.38 34.03 -16.19
C GLN A 619 -7.24 33.05 -16.28
N LEU A 620 -6.09 33.51 -16.80
CA LEU A 620 -4.84 32.76 -16.76
C LEU A 620 -3.86 33.44 -15.81
N VAL A 621 -3.38 32.66 -14.83
CA VAL A 621 -2.32 33.10 -13.92
C VAL A 621 -1.05 32.33 -14.27
N ILE A 622 0.00 33.04 -14.70
CA ILE A 622 1.34 32.50 -14.93
C ILE A 622 2.22 32.98 -13.78
N ALA A 623 2.63 32.06 -12.89
CA ALA A 623 3.27 32.45 -11.64
C ALA A 623 4.55 31.65 -11.38
N GLY A 624 5.67 32.35 -11.15
CA GLY A 624 6.95 31.73 -10.82
C GLY A 624 8.19 32.54 -11.17
N ALA A 625 9.36 32.04 -10.75
CA ALA A 625 10.64 32.66 -11.05
C ALA A 625 11.02 32.44 -12.52
N LEU A 626 11.57 33.46 -13.16
CA LEU A 626 12.09 33.35 -14.51
C LEU A 626 13.46 32.64 -14.54
N SER A 627 13.59 31.71 -15.45
CA SER A 627 14.87 31.10 -15.79
C SER A 627 15.69 32.01 -16.77
N ALA A 628 17.00 31.79 -16.81
CA ALA A 628 17.90 32.59 -17.63
C ALA A 628 17.71 32.42 -19.17
N ASP A 629 16.95 31.41 -19.58
CA ASP A 629 16.60 31.12 -20.97
C ASP A 629 15.38 31.89 -21.49
N ILE A 630 14.69 32.62 -20.61
CA ILE A 630 13.52 33.44 -20.93
C ILE A 630 13.90 34.90 -21.07
N ASP A 631 13.53 35.52 -22.20
CA ASP A 631 13.52 36.97 -22.34
C ASP A 631 12.25 37.52 -21.64
N GLU A 632 12.45 38.14 -20.47
CA GLU A 632 11.36 38.70 -19.68
C GLU A 632 10.60 39.79 -20.47
N SER A 633 11.31 40.64 -21.23
CA SER A 633 10.70 41.74 -21.98
C SER A 633 9.80 41.21 -23.10
N ALA A 634 10.25 40.19 -23.81
CA ALA A 634 9.45 39.54 -24.85
C ALA A 634 8.24 38.82 -24.29
N LEU A 635 8.39 38.11 -23.13
CA LEU A 635 7.28 37.44 -22.47
C LEU A 635 6.23 38.42 -21.96
N ARG A 636 6.64 39.51 -21.32
CA ARG A 636 5.74 40.58 -20.86
C ARG A 636 5.00 41.25 -22.01
N ALA A 637 5.67 41.53 -23.13
CA ALA A 637 5.02 42.06 -24.31
C ALA A 637 3.94 41.10 -24.85
N LYS A 638 4.26 39.81 -25.00
CA LYS A 638 3.29 38.79 -25.44
C LYS A 638 2.09 38.67 -24.52
N VAL A 639 2.31 38.66 -23.21
CA VAL A 639 1.24 38.55 -22.21
C VAL A 639 0.36 39.80 -22.20
N SER A 640 0.94 41.01 -22.42
CA SER A 640 0.16 42.26 -22.42
C SER A 640 -0.81 42.39 -23.60
N GLU A 641 -0.65 41.57 -24.65
CA GLU A 641 -1.55 41.52 -25.80
C GLU A 641 -2.73 40.57 -25.55
N LEU A 642 -2.72 39.80 -24.46
CA LEU A 642 -3.71 38.80 -24.16
C LEU A 642 -4.68 39.27 -23.05
N GLU A 643 -5.96 39.17 -23.31
CA GLU A 643 -7.01 39.48 -22.34
C GLU A 643 -7.10 38.38 -21.26
N GLY A 644 -7.34 38.78 -20.01
CA GLY A 644 -7.52 37.85 -18.90
C GLY A 644 -6.25 37.14 -18.42
N VAL A 645 -5.04 37.57 -18.85
CA VAL A 645 -3.77 36.94 -18.45
C VAL A 645 -3.01 37.81 -17.45
N SER A 646 -2.58 37.19 -16.35
CA SER A 646 -1.68 37.81 -15.36
C SER A 646 -0.34 37.06 -15.29
N LEU A 647 0.77 37.84 -15.32
CA LEU A 647 2.12 37.30 -15.19
C LEU A 647 2.77 37.77 -13.89
N GLU A 648 2.91 36.86 -12.94
CA GLU A 648 3.49 37.09 -11.63
C GLU A 648 4.91 36.52 -11.56
N VAL A 649 5.90 37.37 -11.89
CA VAL A 649 7.31 36.98 -11.93
C VAL A 649 7.95 37.12 -10.56
N GLY A 650 8.49 36.03 -10.04
CA GLY A 650 9.24 36.02 -8.78
C GLY A 650 9.25 34.64 -8.14
N TYR A 651 10.07 34.48 -7.13
CA TYR A 651 10.05 33.29 -6.31
C TYR A 651 8.83 33.30 -5.39
N ILE A 652 8.02 32.26 -5.45
CA ILE A 652 6.83 32.13 -4.61
C ILE A 652 7.21 31.33 -3.35
N ALA A 653 7.08 31.99 -2.20
CA ALA A 653 7.38 31.33 -0.92
C ALA A 653 6.39 30.19 -0.62
N VAL A 654 6.82 29.17 0.12
CA VAL A 654 6.00 28.00 0.50
C VAL A 654 4.65 28.40 1.11
N ALA A 655 4.66 29.42 1.99
CA ALA A 655 3.45 29.92 2.64
C ALA A 655 2.43 30.57 1.67
N ASP A 656 2.86 31.01 0.50
CA ASP A 656 2.00 31.70 -0.48
C ASP A 656 1.46 30.75 -1.57
N VAL A 657 2.06 29.58 -1.76
CA VAL A 657 1.63 28.59 -2.76
C VAL A 657 0.13 28.27 -2.67
N PRO A 658 -0.45 28.00 -1.49
CA PRO A 658 -1.87 27.70 -1.38
C PRO A 658 -2.79 28.80 -1.93
N LYS A 659 -2.39 30.07 -1.90
CA LYS A 659 -3.19 31.21 -2.41
C LYS A 659 -3.42 31.12 -3.91
N TYR A 660 -2.42 30.62 -4.68
CA TYR A 660 -2.55 30.42 -6.11
C TYR A 660 -3.47 29.26 -6.43
N PHE A 661 -3.26 28.12 -5.75
CA PHE A 661 -4.09 26.95 -5.97
C PHE A 661 -5.52 27.10 -5.48
N ALA A 662 -5.76 27.92 -4.43
CA ALA A 662 -7.11 28.22 -3.93
C ALA A 662 -8.01 28.88 -4.99
N ARG A 663 -7.44 29.69 -5.89
CA ARG A 663 -8.17 30.38 -6.96
C ARG A 663 -8.32 29.52 -8.21
N ALA A 664 -7.43 28.55 -8.41
CA ALA A 664 -7.35 27.79 -9.65
C ALA A 664 -8.48 26.74 -9.75
N ARG A 665 -9.17 26.69 -10.91
CA ARG A 665 -10.05 25.61 -11.31
C ARG A 665 -9.26 24.46 -11.90
N CYS A 666 -8.20 24.73 -12.66
CA CYS A 666 -7.28 23.71 -13.17
C CYS A 666 -5.84 24.24 -13.19
N VAL A 667 -4.88 23.31 -13.19
CA VAL A 667 -3.47 23.58 -13.37
C VAL A 667 -3.06 23.19 -14.79
N VAL A 668 -2.36 24.08 -15.51
CA VAL A 668 -1.96 23.85 -16.90
C VAL A 668 -0.44 23.66 -16.99
N MET A 669 -0.04 22.53 -17.55
CA MET A 669 1.34 22.11 -17.70
C MET A 669 1.64 21.79 -19.18
N PRO A 670 1.82 22.79 -20.05
CA PRO A 670 1.93 22.62 -21.50
C PRO A 670 3.36 22.29 -21.94
N TYR A 671 4.02 21.39 -21.19
CA TYR A 671 5.44 21.13 -21.31
C TYR A 671 5.80 20.52 -22.67
N LYS A 672 6.85 21.03 -23.30
CA LYS A 672 7.41 20.48 -24.54
C LYS A 672 8.25 19.22 -24.28
N ARG A 673 8.80 19.12 -23.07
CA ARG A 673 9.50 17.96 -22.53
C ARG A 673 9.50 18.00 -21.01
N ALA A 674 9.54 16.85 -20.38
CA ALA A 674 9.73 16.71 -18.94
C ALA A 674 10.31 15.33 -18.62
N SER A 675 11.07 15.21 -17.53
CA SER A 675 11.32 13.92 -16.88
C SER A 675 10.16 13.59 -15.93
N GLN A 676 9.98 14.43 -14.93
CA GLN A 676 8.82 14.45 -14.02
C GLN A 676 8.51 15.90 -13.61
N SER A 677 7.37 16.11 -12.96
CA SER A 677 7.00 17.43 -12.48
C SER A 677 6.43 17.38 -11.06
N ALA A 678 7.15 17.99 -10.12
CA ALA A 678 6.66 18.22 -8.75
C ALA A 678 5.33 19.00 -8.73
N VAL A 679 5.07 19.82 -9.75
CA VAL A 679 3.82 20.59 -9.88
C VAL A 679 2.61 19.66 -10.07
N ALA A 680 2.78 18.50 -10.73
CA ALA A 680 1.70 17.53 -10.88
C ALA A 680 1.30 16.93 -9.52
N TYR A 681 2.28 16.50 -8.73
CA TYR A 681 2.04 15.98 -7.37
C TYR A 681 1.42 17.05 -6.45
N LEU A 682 1.91 18.29 -6.54
CA LEU A 682 1.37 19.43 -5.80
C LEU A 682 -0.08 19.72 -6.18
N ALA A 683 -0.39 19.73 -7.47
CA ALA A 683 -1.75 19.96 -7.96
C ALA A 683 -2.73 18.88 -7.46
N HIS A 684 -2.36 17.61 -7.56
CA HIS A 684 -3.16 16.51 -7.05
C HIS A 684 -3.29 16.56 -5.51
N THR A 685 -2.20 16.85 -4.76
CA THR A 685 -2.27 17.04 -3.30
C THR A 685 -3.29 18.13 -2.92
N LEU A 686 -3.34 19.21 -3.70
CA LEU A 686 -4.26 20.33 -3.50
C LEU A 686 -5.60 20.16 -4.24
N ARG A 687 -5.92 18.93 -4.68
CA ARG A 687 -7.18 18.56 -5.34
C ARG A 687 -7.49 19.41 -6.57
N ARG A 688 -6.49 19.76 -7.38
CA ARG A 688 -6.68 20.50 -8.61
C ARG A 688 -6.47 19.59 -9.82
N PRO A 689 -7.43 19.51 -10.77
CA PRO A 689 -7.25 18.74 -12.00
C PRO A 689 -6.18 19.37 -12.87
N ILE A 690 -5.55 18.56 -13.70
CA ILE A 690 -4.41 18.97 -14.50
C ILE A 690 -4.75 18.89 -15.99
N VAL A 691 -4.41 19.94 -16.76
CA VAL A 691 -4.26 19.87 -18.22
C VAL A 691 -2.77 19.78 -18.51
N ALA A 692 -2.31 18.70 -19.09
CA ALA A 692 -0.88 18.50 -19.35
C ALA A 692 -0.61 17.90 -20.73
N THR A 693 0.62 18.05 -21.19
CA THR A 693 1.10 17.39 -22.40
C THR A 693 1.63 15.99 -22.12
N ARG A 694 1.52 15.07 -23.10
CA ARG A 694 2.02 13.68 -23.02
C ARG A 694 3.53 13.63 -23.23
N VAL A 695 4.30 14.08 -22.26
CA VAL A 695 5.77 14.09 -22.32
C VAL A 695 6.38 13.45 -21.08
N GLY A 696 7.50 12.72 -21.25
CA GLY A 696 8.24 12.09 -20.18
C GLY A 696 7.40 11.15 -19.33
N ASP A 697 7.55 11.26 -18.00
CA ASP A 697 6.82 10.46 -17.02
C ASP A 697 5.51 11.13 -16.53
N ILE A 698 5.05 12.24 -17.15
CA ILE A 698 3.79 12.92 -16.79
C ILE A 698 2.57 11.97 -16.90
N PRO A 699 2.45 11.11 -17.95
CA PRO A 699 1.33 10.18 -18.05
C PRO A 699 1.27 9.11 -16.94
N SER A 700 2.35 8.90 -16.19
CA SER A 700 2.35 7.99 -15.03
C SER A 700 1.72 8.64 -13.78
N VAL A 701 1.62 9.96 -13.74
CA VAL A 701 1.05 10.71 -12.61
C VAL A 701 -0.36 11.20 -12.95
N VAL A 702 -0.56 11.71 -14.17
CA VAL A 702 -1.85 12.24 -14.64
C VAL A 702 -2.54 11.17 -15.48
N ARG A 703 -3.61 10.57 -14.94
CA ARG A 703 -4.46 9.62 -15.67
C ARG A 703 -5.44 10.39 -16.55
N ASP A 704 -5.29 10.19 -17.88
CA ASP A 704 -6.12 10.88 -18.86
C ASP A 704 -7.60 10.59 -18.66
N GLN A 705 -8.45 11.62 -18.76
CA GLN A 705 -9.90 11.59 -18.53
C GLN A 705 -10.33 11.21 -17.10
N VAL A 706 -9.39 10.95 -16.19
CA VAL A 706 -9.67 10.54 -14.82
C VAL A 706 -9.22 11.61 -13.82
N SER A 707 -7.91 11.91 -13.77
CA SER A 707 -7.36 12.91 -12.85
C SER A 707 -6.89 14.19 -13.58
N GLY A 708 -7.08 14.25 -14.88
CA GLY A 708 -6.73 15.38 -15.73
C GLY A 708 -6.92 15.07 -17.21
N LEU A 709 -6.51 15.98 -18.05
CA LEU A 709 -6.58 15.85 -19.51
C LEU A 709 -5.16 15.90 -20.11
N LEU A 710 -4.83 14.91 -20.93
CA LEU A 710 -3.54 14.81 -21.59
C LEU A 710 -3.64 15.11 -23.08
N VAL A 711 -2.85 16.08 -23.54
CA VAL A 711 -2.80 16.54 -24.95
C VAL A 711 -1.42 16.30 -25.58
N ALA A 712 -1.32 16.41 -26.89
CA ALA A 712 -0.03 16.39 -27.59
C ALA A 712 0.80 17.63 -27.24
N PRO A 713 2.14 17.53 -27.15
CA PRO A 713 2.99 18.71 -26.99
C PRO A 713 2.94 19.60 -28.25
N ASP A 714 3.19 20.90 -28.08
CA ASP A 714 3.19 21.92 -29.14
C ASP A 714 1.90 21.97 -29.99
N ASP A 715 0.74 21.60 -29.40
CA ASP A 715 -0.59 21.67 -30.02
C ASP A 715 -1.49 22.66 -29.24
N PRO A 716 -1.50 23.96 -29.62
CA PRO A 716 -2.30 24.97 -28.94
C PRO A 716 -3.82 24.72 -29.08
N ASP A 717 -4.28 24.07 -30.18
CA ASP A 717 -5.67 23.79 -30.39
C ASP A 717 -6.18 22.67 -29.46
N ALA A 718 -5.41 21.60 -29.31
CA ALA A 718 -5.73 20.54 -28.33
C ALA A 718 -5.67 21.08 -26.89
N LEU A 719 -4.68 21.93 -26.60
CA LEU A 719 -4.49 22.55 -25.26
C LEU A 719 -5.69 23.45 -24.93
N SER A 720 -6.12 24.30 -25.87
CA SER A 720 -7.26 25.19 -25.68
C SER A 720 -8.55 24.43 -25.41
N ARG A 721 -8.84 23.37 -26.20
CA ARG A 721 -10.02 22.51 -25.98
C ARG A 721 -10.03 21.87 -24.60
N ALA A 722 -8.91 21.36 -24.13
CA ALA A 722 -8.79 20.75 -22.81
C ALA A 722 -9.01 21.77 -21.69
N ILE A 723 -8.45 22.98 -21.84
CA ILE A 723 -8.66 24.07 -20.87
C ILE A 723 -10.13 24.51 -20.86
N ILE A 724 -10.75 24.72 -22.02
CA ILE A 724 -12.17 25.08 -22.16
C ILE A 724 -13.06 24.06 -21.44
N GLN A 725 -12.78 22.77 -21.63
CA GLN A 725 -13.54 21.69 -21.01
C GLN A 725 -13.55 21.78 -19.49
N LEU A 726 -12.36 21.97 -18.85
CA LEU A 726 -12.27 22.06 -17.39
C LEU A 726 -12.75 23.41 -16.84
N LEU A 727 -12.54 24.50 -17.56
CA LEU A 727 -13.04 25.81 -17.13
C LEU A 727 -14.56 25.92 -17.28
N GLY A 728 -15.16 25.23 -18.28
CA GLY A 728 -16.59 25.24 -18.53
C GLY A 728 -17.38 24.28 -17.64
N ASP A 729 -16.78 23.16 -17.20
CA ASP A 729 -17.44 22.14 -16.34
C ASP A 729 -16.77 22.05 -14.97
N ALA A 730 -17.32 22.80 -14.01
CA ALA A 730 -16.80 22.85 -12.65
C ALA A 730 -16.97 21.52 -11.88
N GLU A 731 -18.02 20.76 -12.17
CA GLU A 731 -18.23 19.44 -11.53
C GLU A 731 -17.27 18.39 -12.08
N MET A 732 -16.99 18.41 -13.37
CA MET A 732 -15.96 17.56 -13.97
C MET A 732 -14.59 17.90 -13.39
N ALA A 733 -14.27 19.20 -13.28
CA ALA A 733 -13.02 19.66 -12.69
C ALA A 733 -12.87 19.21 -11.22
N GLN A 734 -13.96 19.29 -10.44
CA GLN A 734 -13.97 18.79 -9.06
C GLN A 734 -13.70 17.29 -8.99
N ARG A 735 -14.45 16.47 -9.76
CA ARG A 735 -14.26 15.01 -9.78
C ARG A 735 -12.82 14.64 -10.15
N MET A 736 -12.25 15.25 -11.20
CA MET A 736 -10.89 14.96 -11.62
C MET A 736 -9.84 15.39 -10.57
N GLY A 737 -10.08 16.49 -9.86
CA GLY A 737 -9.22 16.92 -8.76
C GLY A 737 -9.24 15.95 -7.57
N ASP A 738 -10.41 15.45 -7.21
CA ASP A 738 -10.59 14.46 -6.14
C ASP A 738 -9.94 13.11 -6.51
N GLU A 739 -10.16 12.61 -7.72
CA GLU A 739 -9.52 11.40 -8.25
C GLU A 739 -7.99 11.52 -8.28
N GLY A 740 -7.47 12.72 -8.63
CA GLY A 740 -6.04 13.00 -8.58
C GLY A 740 -5.47 12.83 -7.17
N ALA A 741 -6.13 13.40 -6.17
CA ALA A 741 -5.72 13.30 -4.78
C ALA A 741 -5.82 11.86 -4.23
N GLU A 742 -6.89 11.14 -4.58
CA GLU A 742 -7.07 9.74 -4.19
C GLU A 742 -6.02 8.83 -4.82
N SER A 743 -5.64 9.09 -6.07
CA SER A 743 -4.59 8.32 -6.75
C SER A 743 -3.23 8.46 -6.06
N LEU A 744 -2.89 9.63 -5.51
CA LEU A 744 -1.65 9.82 -4.77
C LEU A 744 -1.64 9.02 -3.46
N THR A 745 -2.75 8.98 -2.73
CA THR A 745 -2.84 8.23 -1.47
C THR A 745 -2.86 6.72 -1.67
N ALA A 746 -3.40 6.24 -2.79
CA ALA A 746 -3.52 4.82 -3.10
C ALA A 746 -2.22 4.20 -3.66
N THR A 747 -1.44 4.96 -4.43
CA THR A 747 -0.32 4.43 -5.21
C THR A 747 1.05 4.97 -4.80
N THR A 748 1.13 6.15 -4.17
CA THR A 748 2.38 6.84 -3.86
C THR A 748 2.36 7.46 -2.47
N SER A 749 3.27 7.05 -1.62
CA SER A 749 3.53 7.69 -0.33
C SER A 749 5.03 7.88 -0.13
N TRP A 750 5.42 8.87 0.66
CA TRP A 750 6.82 9.07 1.01
C TRP A 750 7.39 7.90 1.82
N ASP A 751 6.56 7.19 2.59
CA ASP A 751 6.98 6.01 3.33
C ASP A 751 7.28 4.84 2.38
N HIS A 752 6.50 4.71 1.28
CA HIS A 752 6.80 3.78 0.20
C HIS A 752 8.08 4.17 -0.57
N ALA A 753 8.26 5.47 -0.86
CA ALA A 753 9.49 5.97 -1.48
C ALA A 753 10.73 5.69 -0.62
N ALA A 754 10.62 5.87 0.71
CA ALA A 754 11.68 5.54 1.66
C ALA A 754 11.97 4.03 1.70
N ASP A 755 10.96 3.18 1.61
CA ASP A 755 11.14 1.72 1.53
C ASP A 755 11.87 1.32 0.24
N LEU A 756 11.44 1.82 -0.93
CA LEU A 756 12.13 1.59 -2.21
C LEU A 756 13.59 2.09 -2.17
N PHE A 757 13.81 3.26 -1.57
CA PHE A 757 15.16 3.81 -1.40
C PHE A 757 16.04 2.91 -0.54
N ARG A 758 15.51 2.42 0.59
CA ARG A 758 16.22 1.52 1.50
C ARG A 758 16.53 0.17 0.87
N ARG A 759 15.63 -0.35 0.02
CA ARG A 759 15.87 -1.57 -0.79
C ARG A 759 16.99 -1.36 -1.80
N GLY A 760 16.97 -0.24 -2.51
CA GLY A 760 18.04 0.11 -3.43
C GLY A 760 19.41 0.19 -2.73
N LEU A 761 19.48 0.77 -1.52
CA LEU A 761 20.68 0.75 -0.69
C LEU A 761 21.10 -0.65 -0.24
N ALA A 762 20.18 -1.60 -0.16
CA ALA A 762 20.45 -3.00 0.17
C ALA A 762 20.89 -3.84 -1.04
N GLY A 763 20.85 -3.29 -2.24
CA GLY A 763 21.17 -4.00 -3.50
C GLY A 763 20.06 -4.97 -3.93
N GLU A 764 18.82 -4.73 -3.50
CA GLU A 764 17.67 -5.56 -3.89
C GLU A 764 17.14 -5.10 -5.25
N ASP A 765 17.12 -6.01 -6.24
CA ASP A 765 16.52 -5.72 -7.54
C ASP A 765 15.02 -5.46 -7.41
N GLN A 766 14.53 -4.42 -8.07
CA GLN A 766 13.10 -4.20 -8.24
C GLN A 766 12.56 -5.34 -9.12
N ILE A 767 11.81 -6.25 -8.51
CA ILE A 767 10.98 -7.18 -9.27
C ILE A 767 9.95 -6.31 -10.00
N ALA A 768 10.00 -6.33 -11.33
CA ALA A 768 9.08 -5.58 -12.18
C ALA A 768 7.63 -5.94 -11.81
N THR A 769 6.98 -5.06 -11.10
CA THR A 769 5.52 -5.11 -10.92
C THR A 769 4.94 -4.49 -12.19
N THR A 770 4.65 -5.35 -13.18
CA THR A 770 3.77 -4.96 -14.29
C THR A 770 2.38 -4.81 -13.71
N VAL A 771 1.88 -3.57 -13.63
CA VAL A 771 0.48 -3.24 -13.34
C VAL A 771 -0.34 -3.43 -14.60
#